data_79b4690d2ce165828f352a18c5236f8f
#
_entry.id   79b4690d2ce165828f352a18c5236f8f
#
_cell.length_a   1.000
_cell.length_b   1.000
_cell.length_c   1.000
_cell.angle_alpha   90.00
_cell.angle_beta   90.00
_cell.angle_gamma   90.00
#
_symmetry.space_group_name_H-M   'P 1'
#
loop_
_entity.id
_entity.type
_entity.pdbx_description
1 polymer ?
#
loop_
_entity_poly.entity_id
_entity_poly.type
_entity_poly.pdbx_seq_one_letter_code
_entity_poly.pdbx_strand_id
1 'polypeptide(L)'
;MSRAGALAIALLFLARTARAEPVTRNEQDEDYESVRVRGTVWSSPRGLGDTRVKRELLEASPRQQTSELLSAAPGFFVDHQDGEGLGNDVYLRGFDLEHGSGIEMRVGSVPINVPNHIRGQGYADVNFVIPEVVRSIRVLEGPYDPRQGDAAIVGSAYLDLGIEDRGYRLKGSFGSFNQLRLVGIAAPRDGDPETFAAFSVRHTDGFGVNRASLSTSANVQYGVDLGPSDHLRVLGTAYASRADLPGVVRQDDIDAGRLSRDGTYPFFAQNQGVDSGRVIVAVDYDHITESGAHFELAPYFTWTELRARQNFDGALESSQQDPRRSGLGDLWQTANRESAAGLTSRFRPVPLRLGFAELAIEPGVVMRYGHTAQSKELLVPSTLEPWDRRIDARLDTLDVGGYVDLDLKLFRHLRLSGGPRIDLLSQSILDVPTDRRRRATGVAAGPRISAEYAIARWISPVVSYGEGFRSLAAERLADGSTHPYSKVRSVEGGVHMTLLDRRYDATLAVFNTWVENELVFEAESGGLETQRASTRKGLVASIVTKPRPWLLVSSALSLTRARYDTNIAGVSHFVPNVPPILWRVDATARGPLRKLAGHDVVGRVGVGYTCLSGRRLSDTVTGPTNSVLNASAGLQWRDVEVGLDVYNALGLRYADEASIYASNWSFLPGQQLASVARHVTAAPPRTAVGSLALSF
;
A
#
# COMPACT_ATOMS: atom_id res chain seq x y z
N MET A 1 25.23 -17.96 18.33
CA MET A 1 24.74 -19.31 18.65
C MET A 1 23.23 -19.19 18.81
N SER A 2 22.34 -19.81 18.11
CA SER A 2 22.33 -21.05 17.35
C SER A 2 21.41 -20.94 16.13
N ARG A 3 21.86 -21.48 15.02
CA ARG A 3 21.05 -21.76 13.83
C ARG A 3 20.19 -23.00 14.14
N ALA A 4 18.88 -22.87 14.20
CA ALA A 4 17.92 -23.97 14.00
C ALA A 4 16.51 -23.44 14.28
N GLY A 5 15.67 -23.31 13.26
CA GLY A 5 14.26 -22.93 13.42
C GLY A 5 13.52 -22.57 12.14
N ALA A 6 14.12 -22.79 10.98
CA ALA A 6 13.45 -22.49 9.71
C ALA A 6 13.50 -23.72 8.78
N LEU A 7 12.93 -24.85 9.22
CA LEU A 7 12.73 -26.00 8.31
C LEU A 7 11.80 -27.02 8.97
N ALA A 8 10.51 -26.78 8.99
CA ALA A 8 9.54 -27.85 9.27
C ALA A 8 8.08 -27.40 9.05
N ILE A 9 7.70 -26.96 7.86
CA ILE A 9 6.31 -27.05 7.36
C ILE A 9 6.37 -27.13 5.82
N ALA A 10 6.98 -28.15 5.32
CA ALA A 10 6.89 -28.51 3.91
C ALA A 10 7.06 -30.02 3.83
N LEU A 11 5.98 -30.75 4.04
CA LEU A 11 5.84 -32.16 3.64
C LEU A 11 4.58 -32.73 4.30
N LEU A 12 3.47 -32.67 3.55
CA LEU A 12 2.37 -33.65 3.66
C LEU A 12 1.29 -33.33 2.62
N PHE A 13 1.59 -33.59 1.36
CA PHE A 13 0.58 -33.89 0.35
C PHE A 13 1.17 -34.90 -0.65
N LEU A 14 0.99 -36.16 -0.29
CA LEU A 14 1.24 -37.28 -1.22
C LEU A 14 -0.05 -37.52 -2.04
N ALA A 15 0.16 -37.60 -3.33
CA ALA A 15 -0.79 -37.79 -4.39
C ALA A 15 -1.69 -39.03 -4.24
N ARG A 16 -2.95 -38.87 -4.65
CA ARG A 16 -3.75 -39.91 -5.28
C ARG A 16 -4.12 -39.46 -6.68
N THR A 17 -3.57 -40.15 -7.67
CA THR A 17 -3.90 -39.99 -9.08
C THR A 17 -5.26 -40.61 -9.38
N ALA A 18 -6.20 -39.80 -9.86
CA ALA A 18 -7.38 -40.26 -10.60
C ALA A 18 -7.43 -39.52 -11.94
N ARG A 19 -7.51 -40.30 -13.00
CA ARG A 19 -7.65 -39.86 -14.39
C ARG A 19 -9.07 -39.38 -14.62
N ALA A 20 -9.26 -38.15 -15.10
CA ALA A 20 -10.56 -37.66 -15.58
C ALA A 20 -10.43 -37.18 -17.03
N GLU A 21 -11.42 -37.53 -17.84
CA GLU A 21 -11.54 -37.20 -19.26
C GLU A 21 -11.88 -35.70 -19.48
N PRO A 22 -11.53 -35.11 -20.63
CA PRO A 22 -11.78 -33.69 -20.88
C PRO A 22 -13.24 -33.43 -21.23
N VAL A 23 -13.91 -32.58 -20.45
CA VAL A 23 -15.22 -32.01 -20.80
C VAL A 23 -15.01 -30.82 -21.72
N THR A 24 -15.52 -30.92 -22.93
CA THR A 24 -15.59 -29.82 -23.91
C THR A 24 -16.60 -28.76 -23.42
N ARG A 25 -16.12 -27.57 -23.16
CA ARG A 25 -16.93 -26.40 -22.77
C ARG A 25 -17.38 -25.64 -24.01
N ASN A 26 -18.68 -25.48 -24.20
CA ASN A 26 -19.29 -24.65 -25.25
C ASN A 26 -19.19 -23.16 -24.85
N GLU A 27 -18.61 -22.35 -25.74
CA GLU A 27 -18.42 -20.89 -25.57
C GLU A 27 -19.66 -20.07 -25.99
N GLN A 28 -20.85 -20.36 -25.54
CA GLN A 28 -22.01 -19.52 -25.85
C GLN A 28 -23.06 -19.55 -24.73
N ASP A 29 -22.68 -19.14 -23.52
CA ASP A 29 -23.64 -18.66 -22.50
C ASP A 29 -22.84 -17.95 -21.39
N GLU A 30 -22.42 -16.70 -21.65
CA GLU A 30 -22.11 -15.76 -20.57
C GLU A 30 -23.44 -15.21 -20.01
N ASP A 31 -24.25 -16.10 -19.55
CA ASP A 31 -25.31 -15.76 -18.61
C ASP A 31 -24.71 -15.43 -17.26
N TYR A 32 -25.14 -14.31 -16.71
CA TYR A 32 -24.84 -13.81 -15.38
C TYR A 32 -25.04 -14.89 -14.31
N GLU A 33 -24.14 -15.84 -14.20
CA GLU A 33 -23.98 -16.56 -12.96
C GLU A 33 -23.62 -15.49 -11.93
N SER A 34 -24.57 -15.24 -11.04
CA SER A 34 -24.30 -14.60 -9.77
C SER A 34 -23.23 -15.47 -9.09
N VAL A 35 -21.97 -15.21 -9.40
CA VAL A 35 -20.87 -15.70 -8.58
C VAL A 35 -21.21 -15.20 -7.19
N ARG A 36 -21.70 -16.10 -6.34
CA ARG A 36 -21.79 -15.83 -4.91
C ARG A 36 -20.36 -15.51 -4.50
N VAL A 37 -20.04 -14.23 -4.47
CA VAL A 37 -18.81 -13.73 -3.87
C VAL A 37 -19.00 -14.00 -2.39
N ARG A 38 -18.69 -15.22 -1.99
CA ARG A 38 -18.50 -15.60 -0.61
C ARG A 38 -17.24 -14.87 -0.18
N GLY A 39 -17.31 -14.08 0.78
CA GLY A 39 -16.31 -13.10 1.14
C GLY A 39 -16.94 -11.72 1.09
N THR A 40 -16.32 -10.74 1.62
CA THR A 40 -16.81 -9.38 1.83
C THR A 40 -17.79 -8.92 0.72
N VAL A 41 -19.11 -9.10 0.93
CA VAL A 41 -20.13 -8.55 0.03
C VAL A 41 -20.04 -7.03 0.16
N TRP A 42 -19.26 -6.42 -0.72
CA TRP A 42 -19.15 -4.98 -0.77
C TRP A 42 -20.49 -4.44 -1.30
N SER A 43 -21.10 -3.60 -0.50
CA SER A 43 -22.20 -2.75 -0.96
C SER A 43 -21.73 -1.88 -2.12
N SER A 44 -22.62 -1.16 -2.71
CA SER A 44 -22.37 -0.23 -3.81
C SER A 44 -21.29 0.80 -3.53
N PRO A 45 -20.77 1.45 -4.58
CA PRO A 45 -19.76 2.48 -4.47
C PRO A 45 -20.09 3.53 -3.41
N ARG A 46 -19.10 3.90 -2.59
CA ARG A 46 -19.23 4.87 -1.50
C ARG A 46 -18.76 6.27 -1.88
N GLY A 47 -18.32 6.45 -3.10
CA GLY A 47 -17.83 7.69 -3.67
C GLY A 47 -17.39 7.47 -5.10
N LEU A 48 -16.98 8.55 -5.76
CA LEU A 48 -16.51 8.50 -7.15
C LEU A 48 -15.16 7.76 -7.28
N GLY A 49 -14.33 7.81 -6.24
CA GLY A 49 -13.07 7.10 -6.17
C GLY A 49 -13.15 5.68 -5.59
N ASP A 50 -14.36 5.09 -5.45
CA ASP A 50 -14.52 3.70 -5.02
C ASP A 50 -14.41 2.77 -6.24
N THR A 51 -13.22 2.22 -6.43
CA THR A 51 -12.87 1.44 -7.62
C THR A 51 -12.40 0.06 -7.24
N ARG A 52 -12.87 -0.97 -7.96
CA ARG A 52 -12.35 -2.33 -7.88
C ARG A 52 -11.44 -2.63 -9.07
N VAL A 53 -10.16 -2.77 -8.81
CA VAL A 53 -9.13 -3.11 -9.80
C VAL A 53 -9.03 -4.64 -9.87
N LYS A 54 -9.49 -5.23 -10.98
CA LYS A 54 -9.47 -6.67 -11.21
C LYS A 54 -8.10 -7.13 -11.72
N ARG A 55 -7.84 -8.43 -11.63
CA ARG A 55 -6.60 -9.09 -12.04
C ARG A 55 -6.11 -8.66 -13.45
N GLU A 56 -6.99 -8.58 -14.42
CA GLU A 56 -6.65 -8.17 -15.79
C GLU A 56 -5.99 -6.78 -15.85
N LEU A 57 -6.45 -5.81 -15.04
CA LEU A 57 -5.84 -4.48 -14.98
C LEU A 57 -4.58 -4.47 -14.11
N LEU A 58 -4.52 -5.30 -13.05
CA LEU A 58 -3.30 -5.47 -12.24
C LEU A 58 -2.13 -6.00 -13.07
N GLU A 59 -2.41 -6.79 -14.11
CA GLU A 59 -1.44 -7.37 -15.07
C GLU A 59 -1.27 -6.56 -16.35
N ALA A 60 -1.96 -5.43 -16.53
CA ALA A 60 -1.93 -4.65 -17.76
C ALA A 60 -0.54 -4.08 -18.09
N SER A 61 0.27 -3.80 -17.10
CA SER A 61 1.66 -3.40 -17.23
C SER A 61 2.55 -4.13 -16.21
N PRO A 62 3.87 -4.22 -16.42
CA PRO A 62 4.74 -4.94 -15.51
C PRO A 62 4.83 -4.26 -14.14
N ARG A 63 4.73 -5.06 -13.08
CA ARG A 63 4.86 -4.68 -11.67
C ARG A 63 5.62 -5.78 -10.93
N GLN A 64 6.58 -5.39 -10.09
CA GLN A 64 7.47 -6.33 -9.40
C GLN A 64 7.00 -6.66 -7.99
N GLN A 65 6.44 -5.67 -7.30
CA GLN A 65 6.04 -5.74 -5.89
C GLN A 65 4.53 -5.56 -5.74
N THR A 66 3.99 -6.04 -4.63
CA THR A 66 2.55 -5.93 -4.36
C THR A 66 2.11 -4.49 -4.14
N SER A 67 2.94 -3.65 -3.55
CA SER A 67 2.67 -2.21 -3.42
C SER A 67 2.48 -1.53 -4.78
N GLU A 68 3.25 -1.91 -5.80
CA GLU A 68 3.11 -1.35 -7.17
C GLU A 68 1.75 -1.67 -7.81
N LEU A 69 1.07 -2.74 -7.36
CA LEU A 69 -0.28 -3.06 -7.83
C LEU A 69 -1.27 -1.94 -7.51
N LEU A 70 -1.06 -1.18 -6.44
CA LEU A 70 -1.88 -0.01 -6.09
C LEU A 70 -1.87 1.05 -7.20
N SER A 71 -0.76 1.18 -7.94
CA SER A 71 -0.67 2.12 -9.07
C SER A 71 -1.62 1.79 -10.23
N ALA A 72 -2.26 0.62 -10.24
CA ALA A 72 -3.32 0.32 -11.20
C ALA A 72 -4.65 1.02 -10.87
N ALA A 73 -4.80 1.52 -9.64
CA ALA A 73 -5.96 2.32 -9.23
C ALA A 73 -5.81 3.77 -9.68
N PRO A 74 -6.91 4.46 -10.03
CA PRO A 74 -6.87 5.87 -10.36
C PRO A 74 -6.22 6.71 -9.26
N GLY A 75 -5.46 7.72 -9.62
CA GLY A 75 -4.87 8.68 -8.67
C GLY A 75 -3.73 8.16 -7.80
N PHE A 76 -3.41 6.86 -7.84
CA PHE A 76 -2.32 6.25 -7.07
C PHE A 76 -1.00 6.27 -7.84
N PHE A 77 0.05 6.62 -7.13
CA PHE A 77 1.44 6.41 -7.55
C PHE A 77 2.22 5.83 -6.37
N VAL A 78 3.08 4.86 -6.65
CA VAL A 78 3.94 4.20 -5.65
C VAL A 78 5.38 4.47 -6.01
N ASP A 79 6.16 4.92 -5.03
CA ASP A 79 7.57 5.26 -5.14
C ASP A 79 8.41 4.33 -4.25
N HIS A 80 9.67 4.08 -4.64
CA HIS A 80 10.61 3.19 -3.96
C HIS A 80 11.72 3.97 -3.25
N GLN A 81 11.37 5.04 -2.54
CA GLN A 81 12.29 6.00 -1.95
C GLN A 81 13.51 5.38 -1.26
N ASP A 82 13.26 4.50 -0.32
CA ASP A 82 14.26 3.94 0.57
C ASP A 82 14.88 2.63 0.06
N GLY A 83 14.47 2.16 -1.11
CA GLY A 83 14.91 0.88 -1.66
C GLY A 83 14.06 -0.30 -1.19
N GLU A 84 14.64 -1.52 -1.25
CA GLU A 84 13.94 -2.75 -0.91
C GLU A 84 13.83 -2.93 0.62
N GLY A 85 12.78 -3.62 1.08
CA GLY A 85 12.64 -4.06 2.48
C GLY A 85 11.91 -3.11 3.41
N LEU A 86 11.55 -1.91 2.94
CA LEU A 86 10.67 -0.95 3.61
C LEU A 86 9.32 -0.87 2.91
N GLY A 87 8.31 -0.38 3.62
CA GLY A 87 7.04 0.00 3.01
C GLY A 87 7.26 1.13 2.02
N ASN A 88 6.68 1.01 0.84
CA ASN A 88 6.82 2.01 -0.21
C ASN A 88 5.95 3.24 0.06
N ASP A 89 6.36 4.37 -0.48
CA ASP A 89 5.56 5.58 -0.41
C ASP A 89 4.43 5.58 -1.42
N VAL A 90 3.31 6.11 -0.99
CA VAL A 90 2.09 6.17 -1.80
C VAL A 90 1.67 7.62 -1.97
N TYR A 91 1.57 8.07 -3.21
CA TYR A 91 0.99 9.38 -3.54
C TYR A 91 -0.47 9.20 -3.91
N LEU A 92 -1.35 9.95 -3.25
CA LEU A 92 -2.79 9.94 -3.50
C LEU A 92 -3.40 11.31 -3.19
N ARG A 93 -4.14 11.90 -4.14
CA ARG A 93 -4.86 13.17 -3.95
C ARG A 93 -4.02 14.30 -3.36
N GLY A 94 -2.72 14.36 -3.72
CA GLY A 94 -1.78 15.35 -3.21
C GLY A 94 -1.30 15.13 -1.78
N PHE A 95 -1.43 13.92 -1.30
CA PHE A 95 -0.71 13.44 -0.12
C PHE A 95 0.52 12.68 -0.56
N ASP A 96 1.59 12.91 0.15
CA ASP A 96 2.77 12.08 0.21
C ASP A 96 2.62 11.20 1.46
N LEU A 97 2.30 9.92 1.24
CA LEU A 97 1.99 8.97 2.30
C LEU A 97 3.20 8.08 2.52
N GLU A 98 4.21 8.62 3.19
CA GLU A 98 5.42 7.87 3.50
C GLU A 98 5.07 6.56 4.19
N HIS A 99 5.63 5.48 3.65
CA HIS A 99 5.41 4.11 4.13
C HIS A 99 3.93 3.74 4.30
N GLY A 100 3.03 4.28 3.46
CA GLY A 100 1.59 4.00 3.51
C GLY A 100 0.85 4.66 4.69
N SER A 101 1.49 5.57 5.42
CA SER A 101 0.84 6.30 6.51
C SER A 101 -0.33 7.16 6.00
N GLY A 102 -1.50 7.10 6.64
CA GLY A 102 -2.68 7.88 6.23
C GLY A 102 -3.58 7.24 5.18
N ILE A 103 -3.27 6.02 4.74
CA ILE A 103 -4.19 5.15 3.99
C ILE A 103 -4.41 3.84 4.76
N GLU A 104 -5.67 3.48 5.03
CA GLU A 104 -5.97 2.19 5.63
C GLU A 104 -5.74 1.08 4.61
N MET A 105 -4.86 0.13 4.94
CA MET A 105 -4.61 -1.03 4.09
C MET A 105 -5.09 -2.31 4.78
N ARG A 106 -5.76 -3.19 4.02
CA ARG A 106 -6.21 -4.50 4.50
C ARG A 106 -5.80 -5.61 3.54
N VAL A 107 -5.53 -6.78 4.10
CA VAL A 107 -5.38 -8.03 3.37
C VAL A 107 -6.47 -8.98 3.84
N GLY A 108 -7.44 -9.26 2.97
CA GLY A 108 -8.69 -9.88 3.40
C GLY A 108 -9.40 -9.02 4.45
N SER A 109 -9.75 -9.62 5.59
CA SER A 109 -10.36 -8.94 6.74
C SER A 109 -9.36 -8.21 7.66
N VAL A 110 -8.04 -8.45 7.51
CA VAL A 110 -6.99 -8.01 8.44
C VAL A 110 -6.49 -6.60 8.12
N PRO A 111 -6.64 -5.61 9.00
CA PRO A 111 -5.96 -4.33 8.88
C PRO A 111 -4.47 -4.52 9.14
N ILE A 112 -3.62 -4.01 8.25
CA ILE A 112 -2.17 -4.23 8.30
C ILE A 112 -1.37 -3.02 8.78
N ASN A 113 -2.00 -1.86 8.90
CA ASN A 113 -1.35 -0.67 9.42
C ASN A 113 -0.92 -0.86 10.88
N VAL A 114 0.28 -0.36 11.20
CA VAL A 114 0.80 -0.30 12.56
C VAL A 114 0.61 1.13 13.09
N PRO A 115 -0.39 1.39 13.98
CA PRO A 115 -0.78 2.75 14.38
C PRO A 115 0.37 3.56 14.98
N ASN A 116 1.15 2.95 15.86
CA ASN A 116 2.24 3.62 16.59
C ASN A 116 3.62 3.18 16.10
N HIS A 117 3.82 3.13 14.77
CA HIS A 117 5.11 2.76 14.24
C HIS A 117 6.09 3.93 14.31
N ILE A 118 7.34 3.65 14.72
CA ILE A 118 8.37 4.67 14.96
C ILE A 118 8.81 5.44 13.69
N ARG A 119 8.59 4.86 12.50
CA ARG A 119 8.88 5.51 11.21
C ARG A 119 7.71 6.31 10.61
N GLY A 120 6.53 6.16 11.15
CA GLY A 120 5.33 6.87 10.68
C GLY A 120 4.06 6.21 11.22
N GLN A 121 3.15 7.02 11.74
CA GLN A 121 1.88 6.51 12.28
C GLN A 121 1.05 5.90 11.18
N GLY A 122 0.65 4.65 11.37
CA GLY A 122 -0.08 3.90 10.37
C GLY A 122 0.80 3.26 9.29
N TYR A 123 2.10 3.05 9.57
CA TYR A 123 3.01 2.34 8.68
C TYR A 123 2.37 1.07 8.11
N ALA A 124 2.37 0.94 6.80
CA ALA A 124 1.81 -0.19 6.09
C ALA A 124 2.73 -0.68 4.97
N ASP A 125 3.22 -1.90 5.10
CA ASP A 125 3.93 -2.60 4.04
C ASP A 125 3.08 -3.78 3.56
N VAL A 126 2.76 -3.83 2.26
CA VAL A 126 2.01 -4.91 1.60
C VAL A 126 2.91 -5.90 0.85
N ASN A 127 4.24 -5.70 0.84
CA ASN A 127 5.16 -6.51 0.05
C ASN A 127 5.36 -7.93 0.60
N PHE A 128 4.79 -8.26 1.77
CA PHE A 128 4.68 -9.63 2.27
C PHE A 128 3.66 -10.48 1.49
N VAL A 129 2.75 -9.83 0.76
CA VAL A 129 1.80 -10.51 -0.13
C VAL A 129 2.49 -10.78 -1.47
N ILE A 130 2.36 -11.98 -1.99
CA ILE A 130 2.88 -12.37 -3.31
C ILE A 130 1.95 -11.76 -4.37
N PRO A 131 2.45 -10.95 -5.35
CA PRO A 131 1.59 -10.27 -6.33
C PRO A 131 0.67 -11.23 -7.10
N GLU A 132 1.14 -12.43 -7.39
CA GLU A 132 0.40 -13.45 -8.15
C GLU A 132 -0.84 -13.99 -7.43
N VAL A 133 -0.94 -13.84 -6.09
CA VAL A 133 -2.14 -14.26 -5.34
C VAL A 133 -3.15 -13.14 -5.10
N VAL A 134 -2.88 -11.92 -5.54
CA VAL A 134 -3.84 -10.81 -5.45
C VAL A 134 -4.86 -10.93 -6.57
N ARG A 135 -6.10 -11.26 -6.25
CA ARG A 135 -7.21 -11.40 -7.21
C ARG A 135 -7.76 -10.04 -7.63
N SER A 136 -7.93 -9.15 -6.67
CA SER A 136 -8.39 -7.79 -6.90
C SER A 136 -7.97 -6.85 -5.78
N ILE A 137 -7.98 -5.56 -6.06
CA ILE A 137 -7.80 -4.51 -5.06
C ILE A 137 -9.02 -3.59 -5.12
N ARG A 138 -9.69 -3.39 -4.01
CA ARG A 138 -10.66 -2.31 -3.88
C ARG A 138 -9.97 -1.11 -3.27
N VAL A 139 -10.08 0.01 -3.93
CA VAL A 139 -9.58 1.30 -3.47
C VAL A 139 -10.74 2.23 -3.25
N LEU A 140 -10.74 2.93 -2.15
CA LEU A 140 -11.67 4.01 -1.86
C LEU A 140 -10.86 5.28 -1.56
N GLU A 141 -10.94 6.25 -2.46
CA GLU A 141 -10.28 7.54 -2.31
C GLU A 141 -11.16 8.48 -1.47
N GLY A 142 -10.69 8.84 -0.29
CA GLY A 142 -11.41 9.63 0.70
C GLY A 142 -12.06 8.80 1.81
N PRO A 143 -12.42 9.42 2.94
CA PRO A 143 -12.98 8.75 4.12
C PRO A 143 -14.52 8.66 4.05
N TYR A 144 -15.08 7.97 3.05
CA TYR A 144 -16.52 7.98 2.78
C TYR A 144 -17.27 6.70 3.19
N ASP A 145 -16.58 5.62 3.57
CA ASP A 145 -17.19 4.37 4.02
C ASP A 145 -17.13 4.25 5.55
N PRO A 146 -18.26 4.05 6.27
CA PRO A 146 -18.26 3.88 7.72
C PRO A 146 -17.36 2.75 8.24
N ARG A 147 -17.01 1.77 7.39
CA ARG A 147 -16.13 0.65 7.72
C ARG A 147 -14.66 1.05 7.84
N GLN A 148 -14.25 2.17 7.23
CA GLN A 148 -12.87 2.67 7.28
C GLN A 148 -12.51 3.08 8.71
N GLY A 149 -11.40 2.57 9.25
CA GLY A 149 -10.95 2.82 10.62
C GLY A 149 -9.83 3.83 10.75
N ASP A 150 -8.93 3.57 11.68
CA ASP A 150 -7.69 4.33 11.87
C ASP A 150 -6.84 4.30 10.59
N ALA A 151 -6.08 5.35 10.36
CA ALA A 151 -5.28 5.61 9.15
C ALA A 151 -6.08 5.90 7.86
N ALA A 152 -7.41 5.83 7.82
CA ALA A 152 -8.19 6.16 6.63
C ALA A 152 -8.36 7.67 6.43
N ILE A 153 -7.26 8.43 6.40
CA ILE A 153 -7.25 9.88 6.18
C ILE A 153 -7.53 10.21 4.72
N VAL A 154 -6.82 9.55 3.82
CA VAL A 154 -6.88 9.81 2.38
C VAL A 154 -7.77 8.79 1.69
N GLY A 155 -7.98 7.66 2.32
CA GLY A 155 -8.77 6.56 1.80
C GLY A 155 -8.34 5.21 2.32
N SER A 156 -8.68 4.17 1.59
CA SER A 156 -8.35 2.79 1.94
C SER A 156 -8.07 1.94 0.72
N ALA A 157 -7.27 0.88 0.90
CA ALA A 157 -6.97 -0.13 -0.10
C ALA A 157 -7.12 -1.53 0.51
N TYR A 158 -7.98 -2.37 -0.08
CA TYR A 158 -8.28 -3.72 0.38
C TYR A 158 -7.83 -4.73 -0.67
N LEU A 159 -6.83 -5.54 -0.33
CA LEU A 159 -6.30 -6.61 -1.16
C LEU A 159 -7.11 -7.88 -0.93
N ASP A 160 -7.77 -8.34 -1.98
CA ASP A 160 -8.51 -9.59 -1.99
C ASP A 160 -7.61 -10.68 -2.59
N LEU A 161 -7.40 -11.77 -1.83
CA LEU A 161 -6.51 -12.85 -2.22
C LEU A 161 -7.29 -14.00 -2.85
N GLY A 162 -6.72 -14.62 -3.88
CA GLY A 162 -7.30 -15.77 -4.53
C GLY A 162 -6.61 -16.10 -5.85
N ILE A 163 -6.82 -17.31 -6.34
CA ILE A 163 -6.26 -17.82 -7.61
C ILE A 163 -7.40 -18.17 -8.54
N GLU A 164 -7.49 -17.50 -9.68
CA GLU A 164 -8.49 -17.75 -10.72
C GLU A 164 -8.13 -18.99 -11.54
N ASP A 165 -6.88 -19.05 -12.04
CA ASP A 165 -6.35 -20.18 -12.79
C ASP A 165 -5.87 -21.27 -11.82
N ARG A 166 -6.75 -22.25 -11.54
CA ARG A 166 -6.51 -23.32 -10.55
C ARG A 166 -5.54 -24.37 -11.11
N GLY A 167 -4.75 -24.95 -10.22
CA GLY A 167 -3.72 -25.94 -10.51
C GLY A 167 -2.43 -25.63 -9.77
N TYR A 168 -1.32 -26.13 -10.29
CA TYR A 168 0.01 -25.85 -9.78
C TYR A 168 0.77 -24.96 -10.75
N ARG A 169 1.48 -23.97 -10.25
CA ARG A 169 2.28 -23.07 -11.08
C ARG A 169 3.66 -22.86 -10.45
N LEU A 170 4.70 -22.98 -11.28
CA LEU A 170 6.07 -22.62 -10.91
C LEU A 170 6.56 -21.55 -11.89
N LYS A 171 7.03 -20.42 -11.38
CA LYS A 171 7.57 -19.32 -12.17
C LYS A 171 8.96 -18.94 -11.69
N GLY A 172 9.94 -18.99 -12.59
CA GLY A 172 11.28 -18.46 -12.40
C GLY A 172 11.48 -17.19 -13.19
N SER A 173 12.17 -16.21 -12.62
CA SER A 173 12.53 -14.95 -13.30
C SER A 173 13.99 -14.62 -13.07
N PHE A 174 14.65 -14.10 -14.10
CA PHE A 174 16.03 -13.62 -14.08
C PHE A 174 16.13 -12.29 -14.81
N GLY A 175 16.89 -11.35 -14.27
CA GLY A 175 16.96 -10.00 -14.82
C GLY A 175 18.26 -9.26 -14.57
N SER A 176 18.27 -7.99 -14.94
CA SER A 176 19.36 -7.06 -14.68
C SER A 176 19.73 -7.05 -13.20
N PHE A 177 21.00 -6.79 -12.88
CA PHE A 177 21.53 -6.68 -11.50
C PHE A 177 21.37 -7.98 -10.68
N ASN A 178 21.57 -9.15 -11.33
CA ASN A 178 21.40 -10.47 -10.73
C ASN A 178 20.03 -10.67 -10.06
N GLN A 179 19.00 -10.03 -10.60
CA GLN A 179 17.65 -10.20 -10.12
C GLN A 179 17.20 -11.64 -10.37
N LEU A 180 16.88 -12.34 -9.28
CA LEU A 180 16.36 -13.71 -9.29
C LEU A 180 15.06 -13.75 -8.52
N ARG A 181 14.03 -14.39 -9.07
CA ARG A 181 12.79 -14.65 -8.33
C ARG A 181 12.24 -16.03 -8.67
N LEU A 182 11.87 -16.79 -7.64
CA LEU A 182 11.16 -18.06 -7.75
C LEU A 182 9.82 -17.92 -7.06
N VAL A 183 8.75 -18.33 -7.73
CA VAL A 183 7.38 -18.35 -7.21
C VAL A 183 6.78 -19.72 -7.43
N GLY A 184 6.23 -20.32 -6.39
CA GLY A 184 5.43 -21.54 -6.48
C GLY A 184 4.02 -21.28 -5.96
N ILE A 185 3.00 -21.76 -6.69
CA ILE A 185 1.59 -21.65 -6.34
C ILE A 185 0.95 -23.03 -6.45
N ALA A 186 0.18 -23.39 -5.43
CA ALA A 186 -0.67 -24.57 -5.42
C ALA A 186 -2.11 -24.14 -5.12
N ALA A 187 -3.01 -24.32 -6.08
CA ALA A 187 -4.44 -24.02 -5.96
C ALA A 187 -5.23 -25.24 -6.51
N PRO A 188 -5.51 -26.26 -5.67
CA PRO A 188 -6.15 -27.49 -6.12
C PRO A 188 -7.41 -27.23 -6.92
N ARG A 189 -7.60 -27.96 -8.03
CA ARG A 189 -8.79 -27.80 -8.89
C ARG A 189 -10.07 -28.29 -8.22
N ASP A 190 -9.93 -29.32 -7.41
CA ASP A 190 -11.03 -29.88 -6.61
C ASP A 190 -10.95 -29.27 -5.21
N GLY A 191 -11.92 -28.47 -4.82
CA GLY A 191 -11.96 -27.83 -3.52
C GLY A 191 -12.50 -26.40 -3.56
N ASP A 192 -12.50 -25.77 -2.40
CA ASP A 192 -12.98 -24.40 -2.27
C ASP A 192 -12.18 -23.44 -3.14
N PRO A 193 -12.82 -22.54 -3.94
CA PRO A 193 -12.15 -21.61 -4.85
C PRO A 193 -11.20 -20.63 -4.15
N GLU A 194 -11.34 -20.42 -2.85
CA GLU A 194 -10.45 -19.55 -2.06
C GLU A 194 -9.20 -20.27 -1.52
N THR A 195 -9.13 -21.63 -1.65
CA THR A 195 -7.98 -22.40 -1.14
C THR A 195 -6.77 -22.29 -2.06
N PHE A 196 -5.66 -21.83 -1.53
CA PHE A 196 -4.35 -21.84 -2.19
C PHE A 196 -3.19 -21.83 -1.19
N ALA A 197 -2.00 -22.20 -1.66
CA ALA A 197 -0.74 -21.95 -0.99
C ALA A 197 0.27 -21.39 -2.00
N ALA A 198 1.02 -20.37 -1.61
CA ALA A 198 2.03 -19.76 -2.45
C ALA A 198 3.29 -19.44 -1.66
N PHE A 199 4.44 -19.53 -2.32
CA PHE A 199 5.72 -19.06 -1.78
C PHE A 199 6.46 -18.24 -2.84
N SER A 200 7.30 -17.31 -2.39
CA SER A 200 8.19 -16.54 -3.24
C SER A 200 9.53 -16.31 -2.54
N VAL A 201 10.61 -16.45 -3.31
CA VAL A 201 11.96 -16.02 -2.90
C VAL A 201 12.46 -15.07 -3.96
N ARG A 202 12.99 -13.91 -3.54
CA ARG A 202 13.53 -12.87 -4.41
C ARG A 202 14.90 -12.44 -3.92
N HIS A 203 15.83 -12.27 -4.85
CA HIS A 203 17.17 -11.73 -4.62
C HIS A 203 17.52 -10.71 -5.70
N THR A 204 18.29 -9.69 -5.35
CA THR A 204 18.96 -8.77 -6.28
C THR A 204 20.24 -8.23 -5.66
N ASP A 205 21.26 -7.97 -6.47
CA ASP A 205 22.45 -7.23 -6.05
C ASP A 205 22.21 -5.70 -6.05
N GLY A 206 21.10 -5.25 -6.70
CA GLY A 206 20.77 -3.84 -6.87
C GLY A 206 21.58 -3.15 -7.96
N PHE A 207 21.11 -1.97 -8.37
CA PHE A 207 21.66 -1.23 -9.53
C PHE A 207 22.79 -0.25 -9.16
N GLY A 208 23.28 -0.27 -7.94
CA GLY A 208 24.32 0.62 -7.44
C GLY A 208 24.89 0.16 -6.11
N VAL A 209 25.63 1.02 -5.47
CA VAL A 209 26.29 0.69 -4.20
C VAL A 209 25.26 0.54 -3.08
N ASN A 210 25.41 -0.49 -2.25
CA ASN A 210 24.61 -0.74 -1.05
C ASN A 210 23.11 -0.86 -1.35
N ARG A 211 22.73 -1.75 -2.30
CA ARG A 211 21.33 -1.95 -2.74
C ARG A 211 20.94 -3.43 -2.88
N ALA A 212 21.74 -4.34 -2.31
CA ALA A 212 21.43 -5.76 -2.36
C ALA A 212 20.22 -6.09 -1.48
N SER A 213 19.37 -7.02 -1.90
CA SER A 213 18.25 -7.48 -1.09
C SER A 213 17.94 -8.96 -1.27
N LEU A 214 17.39 -9.55 -0.21
CA LEU A 214 16.83 -10.89 -0.19
C LEU A 214 15.50 -10.86 0.58
N SER A 215 14.44 -11.35 -0.04
CA SER A 215 13.14 -11.49 0.62
C SER A 215 12.49 -12.84 0.37
N THR A 216 11.72 -13.30 1.33
CA THR A 216 10.93 -14.52 1.28
C THR A 216 9.52 -14.27 1.74
N SER A 217 8.53 -14.82 1.04
CA SER A 217 7.10 -14.70 1.38
C SER A 217 6.42 -16.05 1.26
N ALA A 218 5.49 -16.32 2.17
CA ALA A 218 4.55 -17.42 2.08
C ALA A 218 3.15 -16.90 2.38
N ASN A 219 2.19 -17.24 1.52
CA ASN A 219 0.77 -16.91 1.70
C ASN A 219 -0.04 -18.18 1.51
N VAL A 220 -0.84 -18.53 2.50
CA VAL A 220 -1.71 -19.71 2.50
C VAL A 220 -3.11 -19.30 2.88
N GLN A 221 -4.09 -19.71 2.09
CA GLN A 221 -5.49 -19.51 2.38
C GLN A 221 -6.22 -20.84 2.22
N TYR A 222 -7.06 -21.17 3.19
CA TYR A 222 -7.87 -22.39 3.17
C TYR A 222 -9.32 -22.01 3.43
N GLY A 223 -10.18 -22.29 2.45
CA GLY A 223 -11.62 -22.10 2.55
C GLY A 223 -12.33 -23.44 2.68
N VAL A 224 -13.39 -23.50 3.47
CA VAL A 224 -14.22 -24.69 3.64
C VAL A 224 -15.64 -24.31 3.99
N ASP A 225 -16.60 -24.93 3.30
CA ASP A 225 -18.01 -24.89 3.68
C ASP A 225 -18.25 -25.89 4.82
N LEU A 226 -18.66 -25.41 6.00
CA LEU A 226 -19.04 -26.22 7.15
C LEU A 226 -20.49 -26.72 7.05
N GLY A 227 -21.23 -26.18 6.09
CA GLY A 227 -22.61 -26.48 5.80
C GLY A 227 -23.17 -25.54 4.72
N PRO A 228 -24.47 -25.60 4.41
CA PRO A 228 -25.06 -24.74 3.37
C PRO A 228 -25.08 -23.25 3.74
N SER A 229 -24.99 -22.94 5.04
CA SER A 229 -25.08 -21.58 5.59
C SER A 229 -23.76 -21.05 6.12
N ASP A 230 -22.76 -21.90 6.33
CA ASP A 230 -21.56 -21.60 7.08
C ASP A 230 -20.31 -21.78 6.21
N HIS A 231 -19.50 -20.75 6.16
CA HIS A 231 -18.22 -20.77 5.47
C HIS A 231 -17.10 -20.34 6.43
N LEU A 232 -15.98 -21.04 6.39
CA LEU A 232 -14.79 -20.74 7.16
C LEU A 232 -13.61 -20.53 6.21
N ARG A 233 -12.90 -19.43 6.39
CA ARG A 233 -11.64 -19.15 5.70
C ARG A 233 -10.53 -18.90 6.71
N VAL A 234 -9.39 -19.53 6.53
CA VAL A 234 -8.19 -19.34 7.34
C VAL A 234 -7.09 -18.76 6.45
N LEU A 235 -6.53 -17.64 6.85
CA LEU A 235 -5.40 -16.98 6.18
C LEU A 235 -4.14 -17.08 7.06
N GLY A 236 -3.05 -17.53 6.48
CA GLY A 236 -1.71 -17.51 7.07
C GLY A 236 -0.73 -16.80 6.15
N THR A 237 0.07 -15.87 6.68
CA THR A 237 1.18 -15.27 5.93
C THR A 237 2.45 -15.24 6.76
N ALA A 238 3.60 -15.42 6.12
CA ALA A 238 4.91 -15.24 6.72
C ALA A 238 5.84 -14.51 5.74
N TYR A 239 6.61 -13.56 6.25
CA TYR A 239 7.53 -12.75 5.46
C TYR A 239 8.80 -12.46 6.24
N ALA A 240 9.92 -12.48 5.54
CA ALA A 240 11.20 -12.00 6.03
C ALA A 240 11.97 -11.34 4.89
N SER A 241 12.59 -10.20 5.19
CA SER A 241 13.41 -9.46 4.24
C SER A 241 14.64 -8.89 4.93
N ARG A 242 15.73 -8.87 4.18
CA ARG A 242 16.92 -8.10 4.50
C ARG A 242 17.34 -7.34 3.26
N ALA A 243 17.62 -6.04 3.41
CA ALA A 243 18.14 -5.23 2.32
C ALA A 243 19.21 -4.25 2.82
N ASP A 244 20.18 -3.97 1.97
CA ASP A 244 21.09 -2.86 2.13
C ASP A 244 20.40 -1.59 1.60
N LEU A 245 20.65 -0.43 2.23
CA LEU A 245 20.07 0.84 1.84
C LEU A 245 21.15 1.81 1.38
N PRO A 246 20.97 2.47 0.22
CA PRO A 246 21.98 3.36 -0.35
C PRO A 246 22.14 4.66 0.43
N GLY A 247 21.10 5.08 1.17
CA GLY A 247 21.01 6.42 1.73
C GLY A 247 20.79 7.48 0.66
N VAL A 248 21.08 8.72 1.01
CA VAL A 248 20.90 9.90 0.17
C VAL A 248 22.25 10.45 -0.32
N VAL A 249 22.24 11.11 -1.49
CA VAL A 249 23.42 11.80 -2.05
C VAL A 249 23.03 13.24 -2.34
N ARG A 250 23.93 14.20 -2.03
CA ARG A 250 23.72 15.61 -2.35
C ARG A 250 23.84 15.86 -3.84
N GLN A 251 22.91 16.65 -4.37
CA GLN A 251 22.91 17.00 -5.79
C GLN A 251 24.16 17.81 -6.20
N ASP A 252 24.65 18.69 -5.33
CA ASP A 252 25.88 19.48 -5.61
C ASP A 252 27.14 18.62 -5.62
N ASP A 253 27.19 17.49 -4.90
CA ASP A 253 28.26 16.49 -5.01
C ASP A 253 28.21 15.72 -6.33
N ILE A 254 26.98 15.40 -6.80
CA ILE A 254 26.77 14.80 -8.11
C ILE A 254 27.21 15.77 -9.23
N ASP A 255 26.76 17.02 -9.16
CA ASP A 255 27.03 18.05 -10.17
C ASP A 255 28.51 18.39 -10.25
N ALA A 256 29.23 18.35 -9.12
CA ALA A 256 30.67 18.53 -9.04
C ALA A 256 31.47 17.26 -9.40
N GLY A 257 30.84 16.14 -9.70
CA GLY A 257 31.49 14.87 -10.02
C GLY A 257 32.20 14.20 -8.83
N ARG A 258 31.90 14.61 -7.60
CA ARG A 258 32.49 14.02 -6.38
C ARG A 258 31.90 12.64 -6.08
N LEU A 259 30.62 12.46 -6.38
CA LEU A 259 29.91 11.18 -6.25
C LEU A 259 29.08 10.90 -7.50
N SER A 260 28.89 9.62 -7.81
CA SER A 260 27.87 9.22 -8.81
C SER A 260 26.47 9.27 -8.18
N ARG A 261 25.45 9.41 -9.02
CA ARG A 261 24.05 9.44 -8.57
C ARG A 261 23.62 8.14 -7.86
N ASP A 262 24.14 7.02 -8.31
CA ASP A 262 23.91 5.66 -7.78
C ASP A 262 24.97 5.23 -6.74
N GLY A 263 25.82 6.18 -6.32
CA GLY A 263 26.82 6.02 -5.28
C GLY A 263 26.28 6.21 -3.87
N THR A 264 27.21 6.23 -2.93
CA THR A 264 26.92 6.50 -1.51
C THR A 264 28.16 7.15 -0.86
N TYR A 265 27.99 7.82 0.26
CA TYR A 265 29.10 8.38 1.03
C TYR A 265 29.89 7.28 1.73
N PRO A 266 31.17 7.07 1.41
CA PRO A 266 31.87 5.85 1.82
C PRO A 266 32.11 5.72 3.33
N PHE A 267 32.09 6.81 4.07
CA PHE A 267 32.32 6.79 5.51
C PHE A 267 31.00 6.78 6.32
N PHE A 268 30.07 7.69 6.03
CA PHE A 268 28.86 7.87 6.81
C PHE A 268 27.71 6.95 6.41
N ALA A 269 27.75 6.38 5.21
CA ALA A 269 26.75 5.47 4.71
C ALA A 269 27.08 3.98 4.95
N GLN A 270 28.06 3.68 5.82
CA GLN A 270 28.37 2.30 6.19
C GLN A 270 27.25 1.69 7.02
N ASN A 271 27.03 0.39 6.83
CA ASN A 271 26.06 -0.40 7.61
C ASN A 271 24.60 0.11 7.54
N GLN A 272 24.25 0.91 6.53
CA GLN A 272 22.85 1.21 6.25
C GLN A 272 22.15 -0.04 5.74
N GLY A 273 20.94 -0.28 6.18
CA GLY A 273 20.17 -1.44 5.78
C GLY A 273 18.90 -1.62 6.60
N VAL A 274 18.09 -2.58 6.21
CA VAL A 274 16.84 -2.92 6.88
C VAL A 274 16.68 -4.42 7.00
N ASP A 275 16.22 -4.85 8.17
CA ASP A 275 15.68 -6.18 8.43
C ASP A 275 14.20 -6.03 8.75
N SER A 276 13.32 -6.76 8.07
CA SER A 276 11.89 -6.75 8.35
C SER A 276 11.28 -8.15 8.38
N GLY A 277 10.25 -8.33 9.20
CA GLY A 277 9.52 -9.57 9.33
C GLY A 277 8.05 -9.35 9.64
N ARG A 278 7.18 -10.24 9.13
CA ARG A 278 5.75 -10.20 9.41
C ARG A 278 5.15 -11.59 9.42
N VAL A 279 4.25 -11.83 10.38
CA VAL A 279 3.38 -13.01 10.42
C VAL A 279 1.94 -12.54 10.64
N ILE A 280 1.01 -13.09 9.87
CA ILE A 280 -0.42 -12.88 10.06
C ILE A 280 -1.10 -14.24 10.12
N VAL A 281 -2.03 -14.39 11.05
CA VAL A 281 -2.99 -15.49 11.10
C VAL A 281 -4.37 -14.89 11.29
N ALA A 282 -5.31 -15.26 10.44
CA ALA A 282 -6.68 -14.78 10.52
C ALA A 282 -7.67 -15.91 10.24
N VAL A 283 -8.84 -15.81 10.82
CA VAL A 283 -9.96 -16.71 10.58
C VAL A 283 -11.16 -15.86 10.26
N ASP A 284 -11.77 -16.07 9.10
CA ASP A 284 -13.02 -15.42 8.71
C ASP A 284 -14.13 -16.47 8.75
N TYR A 285 -15.15 -16.23 9.55
CA TYR A 285 -16.36 -17.05 9.62
C TYR A 285 -17.53 -16.24 9.08
N ASP A 286 -18.18 -16.79 8.08
CA ASP A 286 -19.35 -16.24 7.43
C ASP A 286 -20.56 -17.16 7.66
N HIS A 287 -21.65 -16.59 8.16
CA HIS A 287 -22.93 -17.28 8.32
C HIS A 287 -24.03 -16.55 7.56
N ILE A 288 -24.69 -17.23 6.65
CA ILE A 288 -25.84 -16.72 5.88
C ILE A 288 -27.09 -17.51 6.29
N THR A 289 -28.03 -16.84 6.96
CA THR A 289 -29.30 -17.47 7.35
C THR A 289 -30.15 -17.85 6.13
N GLU A 290 -31.10 -18.75 6.29
CA GLU A 290 -32.07 -19.09 5.24
C GLU A 290 -32.85 -17.88 4.72
N SER A 291 -33.09 -16.88 5.56
CA SER A 291 -33.73 -15.62 5.17
C SER A 291 -32.84 -14.68 4.40
N GLY A 292 -31.51 -14.93 4.33
CA GLY A 292 -30.52 -14.12 3.65
C GLY A 292 -29.87 -13.03 4.54
N ALA A 293 -30.03 -13.06 5.87
CA ALA A 293 -29.25 -12.23 6.77
C ALA A 293 -27.80 -12.78 6.85
N HIS A 294 -26.82 -11.89 6.91
CA HIS A 294 -25.41 -12.25 6.87
C HIS A 294 -24.71 -11.78 8.16
N PHE A 295 -23.98 -12.69 8.80
CA PHE A 295 -23.11 -12.42 9.94
C PHE A 295 -21.67 -12.80 9.59
N GLU A 296 -20.72 -11.94 9.92
CA GLU A 296 -19.30 -12.17 9.75
C GLU A 296 -18.57 -11.94 11.06
N LEU A 297 -17.61 -12.82 11.34
CA LEU A 297 -16.71 -12.76 12.48
C LEU A 297 -15.28 -13.07 12.02
N ALA A 298 -14.36 -12.12 12.21
CA ALA A 298 -13.01 -12.23 11.69
C ALA A 298 -11.96 -11.88 12.75
N PRO A 299 -11.61 -12.81 13.67
CA PRO A 299 -10.46 -12.65 14.55
C PRO A 299 -9.14 -12.81 13.80
N TYR A 300 -8.13 -12.04 14.24
CA TYR A 300 -6.80 -12.09 13.66
C TYR A 300 -5.70 -11.85 14.70
N PHE A 301 -4.51 -12.31 14.35
CA PHE A 301 -3.25 -12.01 15.05
C PHE A 301 -2.20 -11.55 14.05
N THR A 302 -1.44 -10.52 14.41
CA THR A 302 -0.31 -10.02 13.62
C THR A 302 0.93 -9.88 14.48
N TRP A 303 2.06 -10.26 13.93
CA TRP A 303 3.38 -9.95 14.47
C TRP A 303 4.19 -9.24 13.39
N THR A 304 4.83 -8.13 13.75
CA THR A 304 5.69 -7.36 12.85
C THR A 304 6.98 -6.97 13.54
N GLU A 305 8.08 -7.02 12.82
CA GLU A 305 9.36 -6.49 13.26
C GLU A 305 10.01 -5.71 12.11
N LEU A 306 10.59 -4.57 12.44
CA LEU A 306 11.39 -3.78 11.53
C LEU A 306 12.57 -3.18 12.29
N ARG A 307 13.78 -3.29 11.72
CA ARG A 307 14.96 -2.57 12.15
C ARG A 307 15.61 -1.94 10.93
N ALA A 308 15.63 -0.62 10.89
CA ALA A 308 16.24 0.13 9.80
C ALA A 308 17.37 1.01 10.31
N ARG A 309 18.46 1.08 9.55
CA ARG A 309 19.62 1.94 9.77
C ARG A 309 19.84 2.81 8.55
N GLN A 310 19.75 4.11 8.73
CA GLN A 310 19.88 5.11 7.67
C GLN A 310 20.58 6.36 8.20
N ASN A 311 21.35 7.01 7.32
CA ASN A 311 21.94 8.30 7.61
C ASN A 311 21.48 9.29 6.54
N PHE A 312 20.83 10.38 6.96
CA PHE A 312 20.26 11.38 6.08
C PHE A 312 21.11 12.65 6.01
N ASP A 313 21.85 12.96 7.08
CA ASP A 313 22.50 14.26 7.29
C ASP A 313 24.02 14.20 7.54
N GLY A 314 24.60 12.99 7.46
CA GLY A 314 26.05 12.75 7.57
C GLY A 314 26.54 12.74 9.00
N ALA A 315 27.01 13.85 9.48
CA ALA A 315 27.50 14.07 10.84
C ALA A 315 27.01 15.42 11.39
N LEU A 316 25.79 15.85 11.02
CA LEU A 316 25.26 17.15 11.44
C LEU A 316 24.94 17.15 12.93
N GLU A 317 24.17 16.19 13.41
CA GLU A 317 23.78 16.03 14.82
C GLU A 317 24.98 15.83 15.74
N SER A 318 25.88 14.90 15.39
CA SER A 318 27.08 14.62 16.18
C SER A 318 28.02 15.83 16.25
N SER A 319 28.05 16.66 15.20
CA SER A 319 28.88 17.86 15.17
C SER A 319 28.31 19.02 15.98
N GLN A 320 26.99 19.10 16.13
CA GLN A 320 26.30 20.17 16.85
C GLN A 320 26.18 19.92 18.36
N GLN A 321 26.00 18.67 18.78
CA GLN A 321 25.67 18.35 20.18
C GLN A 321 26.87 18.41 21.12
N ASP A 322 28.02 17.90 20.72
CA ASP A 322 29.21 17.84 21.56
C ASP A 322 30.47 17.82 20.65
N PRO A 323 31.45 18.74 20.86
CA PRO A 323 32.70 18.69 20.11
C PRO A 323 33.45 17.35 20.16
N ARG A 324 33.27 16.57 21.24
CA ARG A 324 33.87 15.23 21.38
C ARG A 324 33.16 14.17 20.49
N ARG A 325 31.96 14.46 20.02
CA ARG A 325 31.16 13.61 19.12
C ARG A 325 31.28 14.04 17.66
N SER A 326 31.95 15.17 17.43
CA SER A 326 32.16 15.71 16.07
C SER A 326 32.77 14.66 15.15
N GLY A 327 32.11 14.38 14.02
CA GLY A 327 32.57 13.44 13.03
C GLY A 327 32.30 11.95 13.36
N LEU A 328 31.61 11.61 14.44
CA LEU A 328 31.19 10.22 14.72
C LEU A 328 30.24 9.69 13.63
N GLY A 329 29.40 10.57 13.07
CA GLY A 329 28.37 10.25 12.10
C GLY A 329 27.01 9.97 12.75
N ASP A 330 25.96 10.17 11.98
CA ASP A 330 24.58 10.18 12.45
C ASP A 330 23.81 9.01 11.84
N LEU A 331 24.28 7.78 12.10
CA LEU A 331 23.56 6.59 11.64
C LEU A 331 22.36 6.34 12.56
N TRP A 332 21.18 6.73 12.10
CA TRP A 332 19.93 6.45 12.79
C TRP A 332 19.58 4.97 12.72
N GLN A 333 19.42 4.30 13.86
CA GLN A 333 18.79 3.01 13.96
C GLN A 333 17.39 3.18 14.58
N THR A 334 16.37 2.79 13.82
CA THR A 334 15.00 2.68 14.30
C THR A 334 14.62 1.22 14.37
N ALA A 335 14.06 0.78 15.51
CA ALA A 335 13.54 -0.56 15.68
C ALA A 335 12.11 -0.52 16.20
N ASN A 336 11.24 -1.33 15.60
CA ASN A 336 9.85 -1.46 16.01
C ASN A 336 9.45 -2.94 15.96
N ARG A 337 8.92 -3.45 17.06
CA ARG A 337 8.34 -4.79 17.14
C ARG A 337 6.96 -4.70 17.74
N GLU A 338 5.97 -5.22 17.02
CA GLU A 338 4.59 -5.23 17.48
C GLU A 338 4.00 -6.63 17.43
N SER A 339 3.21 -6.96 18.45
CA SER A 339 2.26 -8.07 18.45
C SER A 339 0.87 -7.51 18.66
N ALA A 340 -0.05 -7.81 17.78
CA ALA A 340 -1.43 -7.33 17.90
C ALA A 340 -2.44 -8.44 17.63
N ALA A 341 -3.53 -8.40 18.39
CA ALA A 341 -4.70 -9.23 18.17
C ALA A 341 -5.93 -8.34 17.94
N GLY A 342 -6.82 -8.78 17.08
CA GLY A 342 -8.01 -7.99 16.79
C GLY A 342 -9.17 -8.85 16.30
N LEU A 343 -10.29 -8.18 16.14
CA LEU A 343 -11.55 -8.77 15.74
C LEU A 343 -12.33 -7.77 14.91
N THR A 344 -12.82 -8.21 13.76
CA THR A 344 -13.86 -7.49 13.00
C THR A 344 -15.14 -8.34 13.04
N SER A 345 -16.27 -7.72 13.36
CA SER A 345 -17.58 -8.37 13.30
C SER A 345 -18.59 -7.44 12.67
N ARG A 346 -19.46 -7.99 11.85
CA ARG A 346 -20.57 -7.26 11.23
C ARG A 346 -21.80 -8.15 11.07
N PHE A 347 -22.92 -7.50 11.09
CA PHE A 347 -24.22 -8.16 10.88
C PHE A 347 -25.05 -7.36 9.88
N ARG A 348 -25.52 -8.01 8.84
CA ARG A 348 -26.41 -7.42 7.84
C ARG A 348 -27.73 -8.19 7.82
N PRO A 349 -28.80 -7.66 8.44
CA PRO A 349 -30.13 -8.22 8.29
C PRO A 349 -30.62 -8.11 6.84
N VAL A 350 -31.68 -8.80 6.55
CA VAL A 350 -32.38 -8.71 5.25
C VAL A 350 -32.84 -7.28 5.03
N PRO A 351 -32.62 -6.70 3.83
CA PRO A 351 -33.04 -5.33 3.54
C PRO A 351 -34.57 -5.14 3.73
N LEU A 352 -34.91 -4.05 4.38
CA LEU A 352 -36.32 -3.63 4.56
C LEU A 352 -36.83 -3.05 3.23
N ARG A 353 -37.94 -3.61 2.72
CA ARG A 353 -38.59 -3.13 1.50
C ARG A 353 -39.88 -2.41 1.85
N LEU A 354 -39.95 -1.11 1.55
CA LEU A 354 -41.03 -0.19 1.87
C LEU A 354 -41.68 0.34 0.59
N GLY A 355 -42.03 -0.52 -0.37
CA GLY A 355 -42.63 -0.14 -1.65
C GLY A 355 -41.69 0.72 -2.53
N PHE A 356 -41.66 2.02 -2.28
CA PHE A 356 -40.79 2.94 -3.01
C PHE A 356 -39.36 3.01 -2.52
N ALA A 357 -39.02 2.35 -1.40
CA ALA A 357 -37.72 2.36 -0.76
C ALA A 357 -37.20 0.98 -0.40
N GLU A 358 -35.89 0.77 -0.50
CA GLU A 358 -35.19 -0.41 0.03
C GLU A 358 -34.08 0.11 0.96
N LEU A 359 -34.09 -0.33 2.23
CA LEU A 359 -33.10 0.03 3.24
C LEU A 359 -32.33 -1.19 3.69
N ALA A 360 -31.02 -1.22 3.45
CA ALA A 360 -30.08 -2.14 4.08
C ALA A 360 -29.37 -1.46 5.24
N ILE A 361 -29.18 -2.20 6.34
CA ILE A 361 -28.50 -1.72 7.55
C ILE A 361 -27.40 -2.70 7.88
N GLU A 362 -26.21 -2.22 8.22
CA GLU A 362 -25.09 -3.07 8.66
C GLU A 362 -24.38 -2.42 9.85
N PRO A 363 -24.73 -2.80 11.09
CA PRO A 363 -23.88 -2.50 12.24
C PRO A 363 -22.63 -3.36 12.20
N GLY A 364 -21.52 -2.78 12.66
CA GLY A 364 -20.24 -3.48 12.79
C GLY A 364 -19.37 -2.94 13.91
N VAL A 365 -18.47 -3.79 14.37
CA VAL A 365 -17.49 -3.50 15.43
C VAL A 365 -16.11 -3.96 14.97
N VAL A 366 -15.09 -3.16 15.25
CA VAL A 366 -13.68 -3.46 15.04
C VAL A 366 -12.95 -3.26 16.36
N MET A 367 -12.16 -4.24 16.77
CA MET A 367 -11.33 -4.16 17.97
C MET A 367 -9.89 -4.53 17.62
N ARG A 368 -8.94 -3.81 18.17
CA ARG A 368 -7.52 -4.12 18.07
C ARG A 368 -6.81 -3.80 19.38
N TYR A 369 -6.05 -4.76 19.89
CA TYR A 369 -5.10 -4.57 20.96
C TYR A 369 -3.69 -4.85 20.44
N GLY A 370 -2.76 -3.91 20.63
CA GLY A 370 -1.38 -4.01 20.22
C GLY A 370 -0.41 -3.74 21.35
N HIS A 371 0.65 -4.54 21.41
CA HIS A 371 1.81 -4.33 22.27
C HIS A 371 3.02 -4.05 21.40
N THR A 372 3.64 -2.87 21.54
CA THR A 372 4.75 -2.41 20.73
C THR A 372 5.98 -2.11 21.59
N ALA A 373 7.14 -2.61 21.19
CA ALA A 373 8.44 -2.17 21.69
C ALA A 373 9.16 -1.40 20.57
N GLN A 374 9.65 -0.19 20.87
CA GLN A 374 10.33 0.64 19.90
C GLN A 374 11.55 1.34 20.49
N SER A 375 12.57 1.50 19.64
CA SER A 375 13.76 2.29 19.99
C SER A 375 14.24 3.12 18.81
N LYS A 376 14.88 4.26 19.12
CA LYS A 376 15.53 5.15 18.17
C LYS A 376 16.85 5.61 18.73
N GLU A 377 17.94 5.28 18.04
CA GLU A 377 19.30 5.46 18.50
C GLU A 377 20.16 6.05 17.37
N LEU A 378 21.14 6.84 17.75
CA LEU A 378 22.25 7.27 16.89
C LEU A 378 23.46 6.36 17.13
N LEU A 379 23.98 5.80 16.06
CA LEU A 379 25.11 4.87 16.05
C LEU A 379 26.30 5.49 15.32
N VAL A 380 27.50 5.07 15.70
CA VAL A 380 28.68 5.27 14.89
C VAL A 380 28.62 4.36 13.68
N PRO A 381 28.64 4.87 12.42
CA PRO A 381 28.42 4.04 11.24
C PRO A 381 29.39 2.86 11.09
N SER A 382 30.65 3.02 11.49
CA SER A 382 31.67 1.98 11.32
C SER A 382 31.62 0.88 12.38
N THR A 383 31.26 1.18 13.63
CA THR A 383 31.30 0.25 14.77
C THR A 383 29.92 -0.22 15.20
N LEU A 384 28.86 0.49 14.82
CA LEU A 384 27.48 0.32 15.29
C LEU A 384 27.31 0.54 16.80
N GLU A 385 28.27 1.21 17.44
CA GLU A 385 28.15 1.58 18.85
C GLU A 385 27.15 2.73 19.02
N PRO A 386 26.14 2.59 19.90
CA PRO A 386 25.20 3.66 20.17
C PRO A 386 25.90 4.78 20.96
N TRP A 387 25.77 6.02 20.49
CA TRP A 387 26.29 7.19 21.19
C TRP A 387 25.19 8.11 21.72
N ASP A 388 23.96 7.99 21.21
CA ASP A 388 22.80 8.68 21.73
C ASP A 388 21.54 7.81 21.58
N ARG A 389 20.67 7.79 22.60
CA ARG A 389 19.39 7.07 22.59
C ARG A 389 18.27 8.06 22.78
N ARG A 390 17.46 8.25 21.75
CA ARG A 390 16.35 9.21 21.74
C ARG A 390 15.04 8.62 22.23
N ILE A 391 14.76 7.37 21.88
CA ILE A 391 13.54 6.67 22.24
C ILE A 391 13.90 5.25 22.67
N ASP A 392 13.32 4.81 23.79
CA ASP A 392 13.23 3.42 24.22
C ASP A 392 11.90 3.29 24.97
N ALA A 393 10.90 2.77 24.29
CA ALA A 393 9.53 2.80 24.78
C ALA A 393 8.79 1.48 24.58
N ARG A 394 7.86 1.18 25.49
CA ARG A 394 6.86 0.13 25.34
C ARG A 394 5.48 0.74 25.36
N LEU A 395 4.66 0.33 24.40
CA LEU A 395 3.34 0.88 24.18
C LEU A 395 2.30 -0.24 24.22
N ASP A 396 1.21 0.03 24.93
CA ASP A 396 -0.02 -0.78 24.86
C ASP A 396 -1.11 0.09 24.24
N THR A 397 -1.73 -0.37 23.17
CA THR A 397 -2.76 0.36 22.43
C THR A 397 -4.01 -0.48 22.32
N LEU A 398 -5.15 0.06 22.75
CA LEU A 398 -6.48 -0.50 22.52
C LEU A 398 -7.27 0.45 21.63
N ASP A 399 -7.75 -0.04 20.52
CA ASP A 399 -8.66 0.65 19.60
C ASP A 399 -9.96 -0.15 19.49
N VAL A 400 -11.10 0.51 19.72
CA VAL A 400 -12.45 -0.07 19.62
C VAL A 400 -13.32 0.86 18.79
N GLY A 401 -13.66 0.44 17.59
CA GLY A 401 -14.51 1.18 16.67
C GLY A 401 -15.87 0.51 16.49
N GLY A 402 -16.94 1.32 16.49
CA GLY A 402 -18.28 0.91 16.14
C GLY A 402 -18.84 1.76 15.00
N TYR A 403 -19.57 1.15 14.08
CA TYR A 403 -20.22 1.86 12.99
C TYR A 403 -21.60 1.28 12.67
N VAL A 404 -22.40 2.11 12.02
CA VAL A 404 -23.62 1.64 11.34
C VAL A 404 -23.57 2.12 9.90
N ASP A 405 -23.59 1.18 8.97
CA ASP A 405 -23.64 1.46 7.54
C ASP A 405 -25.07 1.32 7.04
N LEU A 406 -25.58 2.37 6.43
CA LEU A 406 -26.93 2.46 5.86
C LEU A 406 -26.83 2.57 4.34
N ASP A 407 -27.70 1.86 3.65
CA ASP A 407 -27.84 1.91 2.19
C ASP A 407 -29.31 2.00 1.83
N LEU A 408 -29.76 3.21 1.49
CA LEU A 408 -31.15 3.54 1.18
C LEU A 408 -31.29 3.81 -0.31
N LYS A 409 -32.04 2.98 -1.00
CA LYS A 409 -32.47 3.17 -2.40
C LYS A 409 -33.87 3.74 -2.44
N LEU A 410 -34.05 4.85 -3.10
CA LEU A 410 -35.34 5.55 -3.26
C LEU A 410 -35.72 5.64 -4.75
N PHE A 411 -36.96 5.30 -5.07
CA PHE A 411 -37.54 5.47 -6.41
C PHE A 411 -36.70 4.93 -7.57
N ARG A 412 -35.82 3.95 -7.32
CA ARG A 412 -34.86 3.34 -8.27
C ARG A 412 -33.78 4.31 -8.84
N HIS A 413 -33.83 5.58 -8.52
CA HIS A 413 -32.93 6.60 -9.08
C HIS A 413 -32.01 7.22 -8.04
N LEU A 414 -32.46 7.41 -6.80
CA LEU A 414 -31.68 8.03 -5.74
C LEU A 414 -31.19 6.95 -4.76
N ARG A 415 -29.91 6.97 -4.50
CA ARG A 415 -29.27 6.15 -3.49
C ARG A 415 -28.56 7.04 -2.49
N LEU A 416 -28.83 6.82 -1.22
CA LEU A 416 -28.13 7.43 -0.10
C LEU A 416 -27.41 6.33 0.67
N SER A 417 -26.13 6.50 0.89
CA SER A 417 -25.31 5.49 1.60
C SER A 417 -24.37 6.15 2.60
N GLY A 418 -24.03 5.42 3.67
CA GLY A 418 -23.14 5.91 4.71
C GLY A 418 -23.71 5.75 6.11
N GLY A 419 -23.13 6.44 7.08
CA GLY A 419 -23.56 6.39 8.47
C GLY A 419 -22.49 6.92 9.44
N PRO A 420 -22.77 6.88 10.74
CA PRO A 420 -21.83 7.29 11.78
C PRO A 420 -20.80 6.20 12.07
N ARG A 421 -19.62 6.63 12.48
CA ARG A 421 -18.59 5.81 13.10
C ARG A 421 -18.08 6.50 14.37
N ILE A 422 -17.82 5.72 15.40
CA ILE A 422 -17.22 6.17 16.68
C ILE A 422 -16.09 5.22 17.02
N ASP A 423 -14.92 5.76 17.35
CA ASP A 423 -13.76 4.99 17.78
C ASP A 423 -13.25 5.52 19.14
N LEU A 424 -12.93 4.59 20.03
CA LEU A 424 -12.28 4.81 21.32
C LEU A 424 -10.85 4.33 21.20
N LEU A 425 -9.88 5.24 21.38
CA LEU A 425 -8.47 4.92 21.46
C LEU A 425 -7.94 5.12 22.88
N SER A 426 -7.27 4.10 23.41
CA SER A 426 -6.52 4.19 24.65
C SER A 426 -5.09 3.75 24.42
N GLN A 427 -4.14 4.60 24.83
CA GLN A 427 -2.71 4.34 24.71
C GLN A 427 -2.03 4.48 26.06
N SER A 428 -1.15 3.53 26.40
CA SER A 428 -0.27 3.54 27.56
C SER A 428 1.17 3.44 27.08
N ILE A 429 2.00 4.41 27.45
CA ILE A 429 3.39 4.53 27.01
C ILE A 429 4.28 4.46 28.23
N LEU A 430 5.17 3.48 28.26
CA LEU A 430 6.26 3.36 29.24
C LEU A 430 7.55 3.83 28.58
N ASP A 431 8.10 4.95 29.03
CA ASP A 431 9.47 5.38 28.74
C ASP A 431 10.41 4.52 29.58
N VAL A 432 11.17 3.64 28.94
CA VAL A 432 11.97 2.62 29.62
C VAL A 432 13.13 3.23 30.42
N PRO A 433 13.90 4.22 29.91
CA PRO A 433 15.00 4.83 30.65
C PRO A 433 14.59 5.55 31.93
N THR A 434 13.41 6.14 31.94
CA THR A 434 12.95 6.94 33.09
C THR A 434 11.91 6.22 33.97
N ASP A 435 11.46 5.04 33.53
CA ASP A 435 10.36 4.26 34.13
C ASP A 435 9.06 5.09 34.29
N ARG A 436 8.88 6.10 33.44
CA ARG A 436 7.69 6.96 33.45
C ARG A 436 6.62 6.40 32.54
N ARG A 437 5.43 6.25 33.09
CA ARG A 437 4.25 5.83 32.32
C ARG A 437 3.34 7.03 32.06
N ARG A 438 2.94 7.21 30.80
CA ARG A 438 1.96 8.19 30.35
C ARG A 438 0.74 7.47 29.77
N ARG A 439 -0.41 8.09 29.84
CA ARG A 439 -1.66 7.55 29.26
C ARG A 439 -2.41 8.63 28.50
N ALA A 440 -2.98 8.24 27.39
CA ALA A 440 -3.88 9.07 26.59
C ALA A 440 -5.11 8.25 26.21
N THR A 441 -6.30 8.84 26.33
CA THR A 441 -7.55 8.19 25.96
C THR A 441 -8.47 9.22 25.34
N GLY A 442 -9.05 8.91 24.19
CA GLY A 442 -9.98 9.82 23.52
C GLY A 442 -10.93 9.10 22.61
N VAL A 443 -11.89 9.85 22.10
CA VAL A 443 -12.94 9.38 21.21
C VAL A 443 -12.86 10.19 19.92
N ALA A 444 -12.85 9.49 18.78
CA ALA A 444 -13.09 10.09 17.48
C ALA A 444 -14.48 9.69 17.00
N ALA A 445 -15.21 10.64 16.43
CA ALA A 445 -16.51 10.38 15.82
C ALA A 445 -16.64 11.22 14.56
N GLY A 446 -17.30 10.68 13.54
CA GLY A 446 -17.55 11.41 12.30
C GLY A 446 -18.61 10.74 11.43
N PRO A 447 -19.42 11.54 10.71
CA PRO A 447 -20.35 11.04 9.71
C PRO A 447 -19.63 10.76 8.40
N ARG A 448 -20.18 9.83 7.63
CA ARG A 448 -19.76 9.50 6.26
C ARG A 448 -21.01 9.28 5.43
N ILE A 449 -21.18 10.05 4.39
CA ILE A 449 -22.43 10.09 3.61
C ILE A 449 -22.09 10.25 2.14
N SER A 450 -22.77 9.48 1.29
CA SER A 450 -22.73 9.63 -0.16
C SER A 450 -24.12 9.59 -0.73
N ALA A 451 -24.37 10.44 -1.73
CA ALA A 451 -25.62 10.49 -2.49
C ALA A 451 -25.31 10.30 -3.98
N GLU A 452 -25.96 9.34 -4.59
CA GLU A 452 -25.89 9.04 -6.02
C GLU A 452 -27.27 9.17 -6.64
N TYR A 453 -27.37 9.87 -7.77
CA TYR A 453 -28.61 9.99 -8.51
C TYR A 453 -28.46 9.52 -9.97
N ALA A 454 -29.11 8.42 -10.33
CA ALA A 454 -29.09 7.89 -11.68
C ALA A 454 -29.98 8.75 -12.61
N ILE A 455 -29.39 9.72 -13.30
CA ILE A 455 -30.10 10.53 -14.31
C ILE A 455 -30.52 9.64 -15.47
N ALA A 456 -29.62 8.78 -15.93
CA ALA A 456 -29.84 7.78 -16.95
C ALA A 456 -29.01 6.51 -16.63
N ARG A 457 -29.21 5.42 -17.35
CA ARG A 457 -28.47 4.16 -17.14
C ARG A 457 -26.95 4.30 -17.33
N TRP A 458 -26.52 5.39 -17.98
CA TRP A 458 -25.11 5.61 -18.35
C TRP A 458 -24.46 6.78 -17.59
N ILE A 459 -25.19 7.55 -16.77
CA ILE A 459 -24.64 8.67 -16.02
C ILE A 459 -25.30 8.84 -14.65
N SER A 460 -24.47 8.91 -13.62
CA SER A 460 -24.83 9.12 -12.24
C SER A 460 -23.95 10.24 -11.63
N PRO A 461 -24.46 11.43 -11.32
CA PRO A 461 -23.81 12.35 -10.40
C PRO A 461 -23.75 11.75 -8.99
N VAL A 462 -22.62 12.02 -8.31
CA VAL A 462 -22.34 11.58 -6.96
C VAL A 462 -21.80 12.73 -6.15
N VAL A 463 -22.23 12.85 -4.90
CA VAL A 463 -21.67 13.78 -3.91
C VAL A 463 -21.40 13.00 -2.64
N SER A 464 -20.20 13.15 -2.07
CA SER A 464 -19.79 12.46 -0.86
C SER A 464 -19.18 13.43 0.15
N TYR A 465 -19.44 13.20 1.44
CA TYR A 465 -18.82 13.87 2.57
C TYR A 465 -18.37 12.81 3.59
N GLY A 466 -17.18 12.99 4.17
CA GLY A 466 -16.72 12.09 5.21
C GLY A 466 -15.67 12.71 6.13
N GLU A 467 -15.65 12.21 7.35
CA GLU A 467 -14.62 12.50 8.35
C GLU A 467 -13.83 11.23 8.64
N GLY A 468 -12.51 11.32 8.50
CA GLY A 468 -11.54 10.30 8.87
C GLY A 468 -10.68 10.77 10.03
N PHE A 469 -9.88 9.87 10.58
CA PHE A 469 -8.95 10.19 11.64
C PHE A 469 -7.73 9.28 11.56
N ARG A 470 -6.67 9.71 12.22
CA ARG A 470 -5.43 8.97 12.44
C ARG A 470 -4.98 9.14 13.87
N SER A 471 -4.56 8.06 14.53
CA SER A 471 -3.92 8.14 15.84
C SER A 471 -2.62 8.95 15.75
N LEU A 472 -2.37 9.79 16.76
CA LEU A 472 -1.13 10.58 16.84
C LEU A 472 0.01 9.73 17.39
N ALA A 473 1.25 10.14 17.10
CA ALA A 473 2.44 9.54 17.67
C ALA A 473 2.40 9.53 19.20
N ALA A 474 2.64 8.36 19.77
CA ALA A 474 2.53 8.14 21.20
C ALA A 474 3.50 9.02 22.00
N GLU A 475 4.71 9.24 21.50
CA GLU A 475 5.72 10.08 22.14
C GLU A 475 5.32 11.56 22.30
N ARG A 476 4.39 12.01 21.46
CA ARG A 476 3.88 13.40 21.48
C ARG A 476 2.67 13.60 22.38
N LEU A 477 2.10 12.51 22.89
CA LEU A 477 0.94 12.60 23.77
C LEU A 477 1.37 12.98 25.18
N ALA A 478 0.78 14.05 25.72
CA ALA A 478 0.93 14.39 27.12
C ALA A 478 0.16 13.39 28.00
N ASP A 479 0.59 13.23 29.24
CA ASP A 479 -0.15 12.43 30.22
C ASP A 479 -1.55 13.02 30.45
N GLY A 480 -2.57 12.16 30.38
CA GLY A 480 -3.97 12.58 30.45
C GLY A 480 -4.50 13.25 29.16
N SER A 481 -3.79 13.18 28.04
CA SER A 481 -4.29 13.69 26.76
C SER A 481 -5.61 13.02 26.38
N THR A 482 -6.60 13.84 26.01
CA THR A 482 -7.93 13.41 25.52
C THR A 482 -8.09 13.54 24.00
N HIS A 483 -7.03 13.96 23.29
CA HIS A 483 -7.02 14.18 21.84
C HIS A 483 -5.91 13.37 21.14
N PRO A 484 -5.96 12.01 21.22
CA PRO A 484 -4.95 11.17 20.60
C PRO A 484 -5.14 11.02 19.07
N TYR A 485 -5.96 11.85 18.45
CA TYR A 485 -6.28 11.79 17.03
C TYR A 485 -6.01 13.11 16.30
N SER A 486 -5.65 13.00 15.02
CA SER A 486 -5.76 14.07 14.02
C SER A 486 -6.92 13.75 13.09
N LYS A 487 -7.76 14.72 12.82
CA LYS A 487 -8.93 14.57 11.95
C LYS A 487 -8.68 15.07 10.54
N VAL A 488 -9.39 14.47 9.61
CA VAL A 488 -9.54 14.93 8.22
C VAL A 488 -11.01 15.05 7.90
N ARG A 489 -11.35 16.07 7.11
CA ARG A 489 -12.68 16.24 6.50
C ARG A 489 -12.52 16.29 5.00
N SER A 490 -13.36 15.58 4.27
CA SER A 490 -13.30 15.58 2.82
C SER A 490 -14.69 15.68 2.21
N VAL A 491 -14.80 16.48 1.16
CA VAL A 491 -15.98 16.56 0.30
C VAL A 491 -15.58 16.28 -1.13
N GLU A 492 -16.41 15.53 -1.84
CA GLU A 492 -16.21 15.16 -3.23
C GLU A 492 -17.53 15.33 -3.99
N GLY A 493 -17.44 15.72 -5.25
CA GLY A 493 -18.59 15.77 -6.16
C GLY A 493 -18.16 15.55 -7.60
N GLY A 494 -19.02 14.92 -8.40
CA GLY A 494 -18.72 14.66 -9.79
C GLY A 494 -19.69 13.68 -10.44
N VAL A 495 -19.22 12.98 -11.47
CA VAL A 495 -20.06 12.07 -12.26
C VAL A 495 -19.35 10.76 -12.54
N HIS A 496 -20.10 9.68 -12.48
CA HIS A 496 -19.74 8.37 -12.98
C HIS A 496 -20.49 8.10 -14.29
N MET A 497 -19.81 7.59 -15.29
CA MET A 497 -20.35 7.32 -16.63
C MET A 497 -19.98 5.93 -17.10
N THR A 498 -20.99 5.17 -17.55
CA THR A 498 -20.81 3.83 -18.13
C THR A 498 -21.46 3.78 -19.50
N LEU A 499 -20.68 3.67 -20.56
CA LEU A 499 -21.13 3.76 -21.94
C LEU A 499 -20.92 2.45 -22.70
N LEU A 500 -21.74 2.23 -23.76
CA LEU A 500 -21.64 1.12 -24.71
C LEU A 500 -21.53 -0.25 -24.00
N ASP A 501 -22.54 -0.62 -23.23
CA ASP A 501 -22.61 -1.89 -22.48
C ASP A 501 -21.38 -2.15 -21.62
N ARG A 502 -20.97 -1.14 -20.84
CA ARG A 502 -19.82 -1.16 -19.93
C ARG A 502 -18.45 -1.31 -20.59
N ARG A 503 -18.35 -1.08 -21.90
CA ARG A 503 -17.05 -1.01 -22.58
C ARG A 503 -16.21 0.21 -22.18
N TYR A 504 -16.87 1.27 -21.71
CA TYR A 504 -16.24 2.48 -21.22
C TYR A 504 -16.80 2.79 -19.84
N ASP A 505 -15.95 2.79 -18.85
CA ASP A 505 -16.24 3.19 -17.48
C ASP A 505 -15.38 4.41 -17.18
N ALA A 506 -15.99 5.55 -16.89
CA ALA A 506 -15.31 6.82 -16.69
C ALA A 506 -15.83 7.56 -15.47
N THR A 507 -14.92 8.21 -14.76
CA THR A 507 -15.22 9.02 -13.57
C THR A 507 -14.54 10.35 -13.67
N LEU A 508 -15.27 11.41 -13.30
CA LEU A 508 -14.74 12.74 -13.10
C LEU A 508 -15.16 13.24 -11.71
N ALA A 509 -14.19 13.48 -10.85
CA ALA A 509 -14.38 13.91 -9.47
C ALA A 509 -13.63 15.21 -9.19
N VAL A 510 -14.23 16.13 -8.47
CA VAL A 510 -13.58 17.26 -7.81
C VAL A 510 -13.67 17.10 -6.32
N PHE A 511 -12.60 17.41 -5.60
CA PHE A 511 -12.54 17.21 -4.16
C PHE A 511 -11.91 18.41 -3.43
N ASN A 512 -12.26 18.51 -2.14
CA ASN A 512 -11.61 19.40 -1.20
C ASN A 512 -11.44 18.66 0.14
N THR A 513 -10.21 18.64 0.65
CA THR A 513 -9.86 17.92 1.88
C THR A 513 -9.13 18.87 2.83
N TRP A 514 -9.57 18.90 4.09
CA TRP A 514 -8.98 19.66 5.20
C TRP A 514 -8.35 18.69 6.19
N VAL A 515 -7.11 18.93 6.55
CA VAL A 515 -6.30 18.13 7.48
C VAL A 515 -5.95 18.99 8.68
N GLU A 516 -6.20 18.51 9.90
CA GLU A 516 -5.89 19.25 11.12
C GLU A 516 -4.39 19.30 11.40
N ASN A 517 -3.70 18.17 11.18
CA ASN A 517 -2.26 18.04 11.42
C ASN A 517 -1.63 17.28 10.24
N GLU A 518 -0.80 17.98 9.46
CA GLU A 518 -0.01 17.39 8.39
C GLU A 518 1.15 16.57 8.97
N LEU A 519 1.54 15.49 8.29
CA LEU A 519 2.81 14.81 8.54
C LEU A 519 3.79 15.14 7.42
N VAL A 520 5.01 15.49 7.79
CA VAL A 520 6.09 15.80 6.85
C VAL A 520 7.37 15.17 7.36
N PHE A 521 8.17 14.63 6.45
CA PHE A 521 9.47 14.07 6.77
C PHE A 521 10.41 15.16 7.29
N GLU A 522 11.07 14.86 8.39
CA GLU A 522 12.10 15.72 9.01
C GLU A 522 13.42 14.94 9.09
N ALA A 523 14.43 15.41 8.36
CA ALA A 523 15.72 14.72 8.24
C ALA A 523 16.48 14.67 9.57
N GLU A 524 16.38 15.71 10.39
CA GLU A 524 17.05 15.76 11.71
C GLU A 524 16.52 14.66 12.64
N SER A 525 15.22 14.37 12.57
CA SER A 525 14.63 13.29 13.35
C SER A 525 14.65 11.95 12.60
N GLY A 526 14.90 11.94 11.30
CA GLY A 526 14.82 10.75 10.44
C GLY A 526 13.44 10.09 10.48
N GLY A 527 12.36 10.88 10.53
CA GLY A 527 11.00 10.38 10.61
C GLY A 527 9.94 11.43 10.27
N LEU A 528 8.66 11.06 10.37
CA LEU A 528 7.54 11.95 10.12
C LEU A 528 7.24 12.84 11.33
N GLU A 529 7.12 14.12 11.10
CA GLU A 529 6.76 15.10 12.10
C GLU A 529 5.42 15.76 11.81
N THR A 530 4.68 16.06 12.88
CA THR A 530 3.40 16.76 12.80
C THR A 530 3.63 18.24 12.52
N GLN A 531 3.05 18.71 11.42
CA GLN A 531 3.07 20.09 11.01
C GLN A 531 1.67 20.74 11.20
N ARG A 532 1.47 21.90 10.57
CA ARG A 532 0.23 22.70 10.65
C ARG A 532 -0.92 22.04 9.89
N ALA A 533 -2.11 22.60 10.10
CA ALA A 533 -3.27 22.29 9.28
C ALA A 533 -3.03 22.61 7.81
N SER A 534 -3.64 21.84 6.93
CA SER A 534 -3.51 22.01 5.50
C SER A 534 -4.83 21.77 4.76
N THR A 535 -4.93 22.34 3.57
CA THR A 535 -6.06 22.15 2.65
C THR A 535 -5.57 21.65 1.30
N ARG A 536 -6.24 20.62 0.77
CA ARG A 536 -6.02 20.05 -0.56
C ARG A 536 -7.27 20.19 -1.42
N LYS A 537 -7.08 20.65 -2.67
CA LYS A 537 -8.13 20.75 -3.68
C LYS A 537 -7.64 20.10 -4.96
N GLY A 538 -8.52 19.41 -5.64
CA GLY A 538 -8.10 18.73 -6.85
C GLY A 538 -9.23 18.21 -7.70
N LEU A 539 -8.82 17.63 -8.83
CA LEU A 539 -9.65 16.94 -9.80
C LEU A 539 -9.00 15.59 -10.10
N VAL A 540 -9.81 14.54 -10.12
CA VAL A 540 -9.41 13.21 -10.61
C VAL A 540 -10.32 12.85 -11.78
N ALA A 541 -9.72 12.52 -12.92
CA ALA A 541 -10.42 11.98 -14.07
C ALA A 541 -9.85 10.60 -14.41
N SER A 542 -10.70 9.61 -14.54
CA SER A 542 -10.27 8.26 -14.90
C SER A 542 -11.19 7.62 -15.94
N ILE A 543 -10.61 6.73 -16.73
CA ILE A 543 -11.34 5.90 -17.69
C ILE A 543 -10.70 4.52 -17.76
N VAL A 544 -11.54 3.49 -17.73
CA VAL A 544 -11.18 2.11 -18.06
C VAL A 544 -12.02 1.70 -19.27
N THR A 545 -11.38 1.15 -20.30
CA THR A 545 -12.09 0.82 -21.53
C THR A 545 -11.57 -0.46 -22.18
N LYS A 546 -12.51 -1.23 -22.71
CA LYS A 546 -12.27 -2.40 -23.56
C LYS A 546 -12.85 -2.15 -24.97
N PRO A 547 -12.21 -1.31 -25.80
CA PRO A 547 -12.73 -0.97 -27.12
C PRO A 547 -12.80 -2.18 -28.05
N ARG A 548 -11.99 -3.21 -27.76
CA ARG A 548 -12.02 -4.55 -28.38
C ARG A 548 -11.82 -5.61 -27.30
N PRO A 549 -12.30 -6.84 -27.44
CA PRO A 549 -12.12 -7.91 -26.46
C PRO A 549 -10.66 -8.20 -26.10
N TRP A 550 -9.75 -7.98 -27.03
CA TRP A 550 -8.32 -8.21 -26.86
C TRP A 550 -7.53 -6.98 -26.36
N LEU A 551 -8.16 -5.81 -26.20
CA LEU A 551 -7.50 -4.55 -25.83
C LEU A 551 -8.17 -3.93 -24.59
N LEU A 552 -7.43 -3.84 -23.49
CA LEU A 552 -7.79 -3.10 -22.28
C LEU A 552 -6.92 -1.86 -22.18
N VAL A 553 -7.52 -0.73 -21.89
CA VAL A 553 -6.82 0.55 -21.64
C VAL A 553 -7.40 1.19 -20.39
N SER A 554 -6.52 1.67 -19.51
CA SER A 554 -6.86 2.50 -18.36
C SER A 554 -6.07 3.78 -18.41
N SER A 555 -6.70 4.91 -18.10
CA SER A 555 -6.01 6.19 -17.92
C SER A 555 -6.58 6.93 -16.72
N ALA A 556 -5.70 7.52 -15.91
CA ALA A 556 -6.07 8.33 -14.75
C ALA A 556 -5.21 9.58 -14.68
N LEU A 557 -5.86 10.73 -14.54
CA LEU A 557 -5.24 12.03 -14.37
C LEU A 557 -5.69 12.64 -13.03
N SER A 558 -4.74 12.99 -12.18
CA SER A 558 -4.98 13.73 -10.94
C SER A 558 -4.29 15.10 -11.02
N LEU A 559 -5.07 16.15 -10.79
CA LEU A 559 -4.60 17.52 -10.66
C LEU A 559 -4.82 17.96 -9.23
N THR A 560 -3.76 18.36 -8.51
CA THR A 560 -3.86 18.64 -7.08
C THR A 560 -3.09 19.90 -6.68
N ARG A 561 -3.64 20.63 -5.72
CA ARG A 561 -3.00 21.75 -5.04
C ARG A 561 -3.15 21.58 -3.54
N ALA A 562 -2.02 21.50 -2.82
CA ALA A 562 -1.96 21.45 -1.36
C ALA A 562 -1.38 22.75 -0.80
N ARG A 563 -1.94 23.23 0.31
CA ARG A 563 -1.47 24.42 1.00
C ARG A 563 -1.64 24.28 2.51
N TYR A 564 -0.68 24.81 3.25
CA TYR A 564 -0.86 25.06 4.68
C TYR A 564 -1.85 26.19 4.94
N ASP A 565 -2.66 26.03 5.97
CA ASP A 565 -3.57 27.04 6.46
C ASP A 565 -2.81 27.95 7.43
N THR A 566 -2.14 28.99 6.91
CA THR A 566 -1.38 29.96 7.71
C THR A 566 -1.65 31.37 7.23
N ASN A 567 -1.76 32.29 8.19
CA ASN A 567 -1.86 33.73 7.96
C ASN A 567 -0.59 34.48 8.41
N ILE A 568 0.50 33.75 8.71
CA ILE A 568 1.76 34.33 9.21
C ILE A 568 2.57 34.78 8.01
N ALA A 569 2.87 36.06 7.93
CA ALA A 569 3.71 36.62 6.88
C ALA A 569 5.14 36.01 6.91
N GLY A 570 5.66 35.65 5.74
CA GLY A 570 6.99 35.04 5.60
C GLY A 570 7.03 33.53 5.88
N VAL A 571 5.90 32.91 6.19
CA VAL A 571 5.81 31.46 6.36
C VAL A 571 5.29 30.81 5.08
N SER A 572 5.95 29.74 4.64
CA SER A 572 5.52 29.01 3.44
C SER A 572 4.06 28.52 3.54
N HIS A 573 3.34 28.70 2.44
CA HIS A 573 2.00 28.15 2.28
C HIS A 573 1.98 26.80 1.53
N PHE A 574 3.14 26.30 1.10
CA PHE A 574 3.19 25.09 0.31
C PHE A 574 3.49 23.86 1.17
N VAL A 575 2.71 22.81 0.98
CA VAL A 575 3.03 21.48 1.47
C VAL A 575 4.09 20.90 0.53
N PRO A 576 5.28 20.50 1.04
CA PRO A 576 6.34 19.95 0.20
C PRO A 576 5.95 18.60 -0.41
N ASN A 577 6.72 18.17 -1.40
CA ASN A 577 6.61 16.86 -2.08
C ASN A 577 5.26 16.54 -2.75
N VAL A 578 4.34 17.50 -2.87
CA VAL A 578 3.05 17.29 -3.54
C VAL A 578 3.19 17.48 -5.05
N PRO A 579 2.97 16.43 -5.88
CA PRO A 579 2.96 16.57 -7.33
C PRO A 579 1.67 17.28 -7.78
N PRO A 580 1.75 18.42 -8.49
CA PRO A 580 0.57 19.09 -9.03
C PRO A 580 -0.18 18.26 -10.07
N ILE A 581 0.53 17.44 -10.85
CA ILE A 581 -0.02 16.58 -11.90
C ILE A 581 0.54 15.16 -11.73
N LEU A 582 -0.35 14.20 -11.64
CA LEU A 582 -0.08 12.79 -11.78
C LEU A 582 -0.92 12.24 -12.92
N TRP A 583 -0.29 11.71 -13.95
CA TRP A 583 -0.98 11.05 -15.06
C TRP A 583 -0.42 9.67 -15.28
N ARG A 584 -1.31 8.66 -15.32
CA ARG A 584 -0.96 7.29 -15.59
C ARG A 584 -1.82 6.72 -16.71
N VAL A 585 -1.18 5.89 -17.55
CA VAL A 585 -1.84 5.10 -18.58
C VAL A 585 -1.31 3.67 -18.51
N ASP A 586 -2.21 2.70 -18.44
CA ASP A 586 -1.90 1.29 -18.58
C ASP A 586 -2.68 0.75 -19.80
N ALA A 587 -2.03 0.00 -20.66
CA ALA A 587 -2.66 -0.64 -21.80
C ALA A 587 -2.13 -2.07 -21.98
N THR A 588 -3.02 -3.00 -22.26
CA THR A 588 -2.63 -4.39 -22.59
C THR A 588 -3.46 -4.94 -23.74
N ALA A 589 -2.76 -5.63 -24.63
CA ALA A 589 -3.35 -6.39 -25.70
C ALA A 589 -3.03 -7.87 -25.50
N ARG A 590 -4.05 -8.74 -25.50
CA ARG A 590 -3.91 -10.20 -25.36
C ARG A 590 -4.80 -10.91 -26.36
N GLY A 591 -4.27 -11.89 -27.06
CA GLY A 591 -5.06 -12.69 -27.99
C GLY A 591 -4.27 -13.80 -28.66
N PRO A 592 -4.97 -14.72 -29.36
CA PRO A 592 -4.34 -15.79 -30.13
C PRO A 592 -3.56 -15.20 -31.29
N LEU A 593 -2.30 -15.62 -31.46
CA LEU A 593 -1.43 -15.24 -32.58
C LEU A 593 -1.45 -16.29 -33.71
N ARG A 594 -1.27 -17.57 -33.35
CA ARG A 594 -1.26 -18.70 -34.26
C ARG A 594 -1.50 -20.00 -33.53
N LYS A 595 -1.79 -21.06 -34.28
CA LYS A 595 -1.81 -22.43 -33.74
C LYS A 595 -0.45 -23.12 -33.94
N LEU A 596 0.05 -23.76 -32.89
CA LEU A 596 1.24 -24.61 -32.94
C LEU A 596 0.86 -25.99 -32.39
N ALA A 597 1.07 -27.05 -33.19
CA ALA A 597 0.67 -28.41 -32.87
C ALA A 597 -0.79 -28.54 -32.36
N GLY A 598 -1.73 -27.81 -33.02
CA GLY A 598 -3.15 -27.85 -32.71
C GLY A 598 -3.61 -26.98 -31.54
N HIS A 599 -2.71 -26.35 -30.80
CA HIS A 599 -2.99 -25.47 -29.66
C HIS A 599 -2.68 -24.01 -29.98
N ASP A 600 -3.50 -23.09 -29.45
CA ASP A 600 -3.29 -21.66 -29.63
C ASP A 600 -2.02 -21.20 -28.90
N VAL A 601 -1.23 -20.38 -29.58
CA VAL A 601 -0.19 -19.54 -28.99
C VAL A 601 -0.82 -18.18 -28.71
N VAL A 602 -0.97 -17.85 -27.45
CA VAL A 602 -1.52 -16.57 -27.00
C VAL A 602 -0.39 -15.59 -26.75
N GLY A 603 -0.45 -14.43 -27.40
CA GLY A 603 0.47 -13.32 -27.15
C GLY A 603 -0.14 -12.30 -26.21
N ARG A 604 0.72 -11.68 -25.42
CA ARG A 604 0.39 -10.53 -24.57
C ARG A 604 1.43 -9.44 -24.76
N VAL A 605 0.98 -8.20 -24.87
CA VAL A 605 1.84 -7.00 -24.81
C VAL A 605 1.20 -6.02 -23.85
N GLY A 606 1.97 -5.49 -22.92
CA GLY A 606 1.54 -4.52 -21.93
C GLY A 606 2.44 -3.29 -21.90
N VAL A 607 1.86 -2.14 -21.61
CA VAL A 607 2.56 -0.85 -21.49
C VAL A 607 1.99 -0.09 -20.31
N GLY A 608 2.87 0.47 -19.47
CA GLY A 608 2.52 1.38 -18.38
C GLY A 608 3.32 2.67 -18.51
N TYR A 609 2.64 3.80 -18.62
CA TYR A 609 3.27 5.12 -18.63
C TYR A 609 2.82 5.93 -17.42
N THR A 610 3.78 6.53 -16.71
CA THR A 610 3.51 7.41 -15.57
C THR A 610 4.24 8.73 -15.79
N CYS A 611 3.52 9.84 -15.65
CA CYS A 611 4.07 11.19 -15.63
C CYS A 611 3.76 11.82 -14.28
N LEU A 612 4.79 12.13 -13.50
CA LEU A 612 4.74 12.83 -12.23
C LEU A 612 5.39 14.20 -12.44
N SER A 613 4.59 15.27 -12.37
CA SER A 613 5.14 16.61 -12.51
C SER A 613 6.06 17.00 -11.37
N GLY A 614 6.94 17.96 -11.61
CA GLY A 614 7.87 18.45 -10.61
C GLY A 614 7.21 18.82 -9.29
N ARG A 615 7.65 18.18 -8.21
CA ARG A 615 7.21 18.43 -6.83
C ARG A 615 7.91 19.68 -6.28
N ARG A 616 7.21 20.53 -5.54
CA ARG A 616 7.87 21.60 -4.80
C ARG A 616 8.63 21.02 -3.61
N LEU A 617 9.91 21.29 -3.54
CA LEU A 617 10.81 20.87 -2.46
C LEU A 617 11.00 21.99 -1.44
N SER A 618 10.89 23.25 -1.87
CA SER A 618 10.90 24.45 -1.04
C SER A 618 10.13 25.57 -1.74
N ASP A 619 10.06 26.76 -1.14
CA ASP A 619 9.41 27.92 -1.76
C ASP A 619 10.02 28.35 -3.10
N THR A 620 11.30 28.08 -3.29
CA THR A 620 12.09 28.50 -4.46
C THR A 620 12.51 27.35 -5.37
N VAL A 621 12.44 26.10 -4.91
CA VAL A 621 12.96 24.94 -5.64
C VAL A 621 11.85 23.96 -5.98
N THR A 622 11.79 23.59 -7.25
CA THR A 622 10.89 22.54 -7.77
C THR A 622 11.76 21.40 -8.32
N GLY A 623 11.43 20.18 -7.96
CA GLY A 623 12.07 18.98 -8.51
C GLY A 623 11.73 18.76 -9.99
N PRO A 624 12.42 17.86 -10.68
CA PRO A 624 12.14 17.53 -12.08
C PRO A 624 10.79 16.83 -12.26
N THR A 625 10.28 16.87 -13.49
CA THR A 625 9.17 16.02 -13.93
C THR A 625 9.71 14.63 -14.29
N ASN A 626 9.12 13.58 -13.75
CA ASN A 626 9.48 12.20 -14.02
C ASN A 626 8.45 11.58 -14.98
N SER A 627 8.92 11.00 -16.09
CA SER A 627 8.08 10.37 -17.11
C SER A 627 8.59 8.96 -17.40
N VAL A 628 8.04 7.95 -16.73
CA VAL A 628 8.54 6.58 -16.77
C VAL A 628 7.65 5.71 -17.66
N LEU A 629 8.27 4.94 -18.56
CA LEU A 629 7.62 3.98 -19.42
C LEU A 629 8.08 2.56 -19.03
N ASN A 630 7.13 1.70 -18.74
CA ASN A 630 7.33 0.26 -18.53
C ASN A 630 6.64 -0.51 -19.66
N ALA A 631 7.22 -1.62 -20.09
CA ALA A 631 6.67 -2.45 -21.15
C ALA A 631 6.81 -3.94 -20.82
N SER A 632 5.87 -4.74 -21.27
CA SER A 632 5.95 -6.21 -21.15
C SER A 632 5.55 -6.89 -22.44
N ALA A 633 6.09 -8.08 -22.68
CA ALA A 633 5.67 -8.98 -23.74
C ALA A 633 5.67 -10.41 -23.18
N GLY A 634 4.71 -11.22 -23.63
CA GLY A 634 4.62 -12.61 -23.19
C GLY A 634 4.00 -13.49 -24.26
N LEU A 635 4.39 -14.76 -24.24
CA LEU A 635 3.86 -15.82 -25.08
C LEU A 635 3.46 -16.99 -24.20
N GLN A 636 2.23 -17.44 -24.33
CA GLN A 636 1.71 -18.63 -23.66
C GLN A 636 1.37 -19.70 -24.70
N TRP A 637 1.89 -20.89 -24.50
CA TRP A 637 1.56 -22.07 -25.27
C TRP A 637 1.32 -23.24 -24.34
N ARG A 638 0.08 -23.72 -24.30
CA ARG A 638 -0.35 -24.73 -23.31
C ARG A 638 -0.01 -24.26 -21.88
N ASP A 639 0.74 -25.08 -21.18
CA ASP A 639 1.14 -24.95 -19.78
C ASP A 639 2.45 -24.13 -19.61
N VAL A 640 3.02 -23.64 -20.71
CA VAL A 640 4.29 -22.90 -20.71
C VAL A 640 4.03 -21.44 -21.04
N GLU A 641 4.51 -20.53 -20.20
CA GLU A 641 4.49 -19.08 -20.45
C GLU A 641 5.92 -18.54 -20.39
N VAL A 642 6.31 -17.76 -21.40
CA VAL A 642 7.58 -17.02 -21.44
C VAL A 642 7.25 -15.53 -21.47
N GLY A 643 7.91 -14.75 -20.62
CA GLY A 643 7.69 -13.31 -20.48
C GLY A 643 8.99 -12.51 -20.49
N LEU A 644 8.86 -11.25 -20.90
CA LEU A 644 9.88 -10.22 -20.82
C LEU A 644 9.24 -8.95 -20.30
N ASP A 645 9.74 -8.43 -19.18
CA ASP A 645 9.35 -7.16 -18.59
C ASP A 645 10.52 -6.18 -18.70
N VAL A 646 10.26 -4.95 -19.10
CA VAL A 646 11.23 -3.87 -19.20
C VAL A 646 10.73 -2.68 -18.41
N TYR A 647 11.42 -2.33 -17.34
CA TYR A 647 11.14 -1.17 -16.50
C TYR A 647 12.00 0.00 -16.92
N ASN A 648 11.49 1.22 -16.81
CA ASN A 648 12.14 2.43 -17.30
C ASN A 648 12.70 2.26 -18.72
N ALA A 649 11.84 1.82 -19.65
CA ALA A 649 12.24 1.44 -21.01
C ALA A 649 12.94 2.58 -21.77
N LEU A 650 12.64 3.85 -21.44
CA LEU A 650 13.30 5.02 -22.01
C LEU A 650 14.71 5.27 -21.44
N GLY A 651 15.08 4.60 -20.34
CA GLY A 651 16.40 4.73 -19.70
C GLY A 651 16.63 6.10 -19.08
N LEU A 652 15.58 6.70 -18.54
CA LEU A 652 15.65 8.01 -17.89
C LEU A 652 16.45 7.92 -16.58
N ARG A 653 17.25 8.94 -16.32
CA ARG A 653 17.95 9.11 -15.05
C ARG A 653 17.18 10.13 -14.23
N TYR A 654 16.48 9.66 -13.21
CA TYR A 654 15.69 10.49 -12.32
C TYR A 654 15.96 10.12 -10.86
N ALA A 655 15.45 10.92 -9.93
CA ALA A 655 15.45 10.62 -8.51
C ALA A 655 14.04 10.16 -8.13
N ASP A 656 13.94 9.06 -7.40
CA ASP A 656 12.70 8.64 -6.77
C ASP A 656 12.33 9.66 -5.70
N GLU A 657 13.27 10.00 -4.84
CA GLU A 657 13.10 11.04 -3.83
C GLU A 657 14.03 12.22 -4.04
N ALA A 658 13.56 13.41 -3.61
CA ALA A 658 14.36 14.60 -3.46
C ALA A 658 13.83 15.47 -2.33
N SER A 659 14.69 15.86 -1.40
CA SER A 659 14.38 16.69 -0.24
C SER A 659 15.45 17.78 -0.04
N ILE A 660 15.11 18.89 0.61
CA ILE A 660 16.05 20.00 0.89
C ILE A 660 16.15 20.18 2.38
N TYR A 661 17.35 19.93 2.91
CA TYR A 661 17.66 20.11 4.32
C TYR A 661 19.16 20.34 4.53
N ALA A 662 19.55 20.67 5.75
CA ALA A 662 20.94 20.83 6.15
C ALA A 662 21.62 19.47 6.35
N SER A 663 22.87 19.33 5.92
CA SER A 663 23.68 18.14 6.13
C SER A 663 25.16 18.45 6.26
N ASN A 664 25.92 17.55 6.85
CA ASN A 664 27.35 17.65 7.02
C ASN A 664 28.07 16.35 6.57
N TRP A 665 28.50 16.31 5.32
CA TRP A 665 29.24 15.19 4.72
C TRP A 665 30.74 15.52 4.56
N SER A 666 31.34 16.17 5.56
CA SER A 666 32.62 16.89 5.50
C SER A 666 33.89 16.06 5.24
N PHE A 667 33.79 14.76 5.01
CA PHE A 667 34.94 13.91 4.65
C PHE A 667 35.32 13.94 3.18
N LEU A 668 34.56 14.63 2.34
CA LEU A 668 34.92 14.83 0.95
C LEU A 668 35.74 16.13 0.80
N PRO A 669 36.89 16.11 0.11
CA PRO A 669 37.69 17.30 -0.10
C PRO A 669 36.90 18.42 -0.80
N GLY A 670 36.97 19.64 -0.27
CA GLY A 670 36.29 20.81 -0.80
C GLY A 670 34.82 20.96 -0.46
N GLN A 671 34.26 20.07 0.35
CA GLN A 671 32.89 20.18 0.83
C GLN A 671 32.77 21.21 1.97
N GLN A 672 31.69 22.00 1.96
CA GLN A 672 31.40 22.92 3.05
C GLN A 672 30.89 22.12 4.28
N LEU A 673 31.35 22.52 5.47
CA LEU A 673 30.78 22.07 6.74
C LEU A 673 29.33 22.55 6.83
N ALA A 674 28.41 21.69 7.20
CA ALA A 674 26.99 21.96 7.41
C ALA A 674 26.35 22.97 6.42
N SER A 675 25.73 22.50 5.40
CA SER A 675 25.05 23.37 4.43
C SER A 675 23.73 22.77 3.97
N VAL A 676 22.77 23.65 3.68
CA VAL A 676 21.48 23.27 3.09
C VAL A 676 21.69 22.89 1.63
N ALA A 677 21.28 21.69 1.25
CA ALA A 677 21.41 21.18 -0.11
C ALA A 677 20.20 20.33 -0.50
N ARG A 678 20.06 20.08 -1.79
CA ARG A 678 19.13 19.08 -2.28
C ARG A 678 19.75 17.69 -2.16
N HIS A 679 19.09 16.81 -1.43
CA HIS A 679 19.42 15.40 -1.30
C HIS A 679 18.53 14.58 -2.23
N VAL A 680 19.07 13.53 -2.82
CA VAL A 680 18.37 12.68 -3.78
C VAL A 680 18.67 11.20 -3.53
N THR A 681 17.67 10.35 -3.77
CA THR A 681 17.82 8.90 -3.91
C THR A 681 17.63 8.53 -5.39
N ALA A 682 18.59 7.81 -5.97
CA ALA A 682 18.51 7.46 -7.39
C ALA A 682 17.45 6.41 -7.65
N ALA A 683 16.63 6.65 -8.68
CA ALA A 683 15.70 5.67 -9.23
C ALA A 683 16.42 4.57 -10.05
N PRO A 684 15.81 3.36 -10.16
CA PRO A 684 16.35 2.29 -10.96
C PRO A 684 16.53 2.70 -12.43
N PRO A 685 17.70 2.39 -13.05
CA PRO A 685 17.91 2.58 -14.48
C PRO A 685 17.04 1.60 -15.28
N ARG A 686 17.19 1.61 -16.61
CA ARG A 686 16.51 0.59 -17.45
C ARG A 686 16.84 -0.81 -16.94
N THR A 687 15.78 -1.58 -16.61
CA THR A 687 15.87 -2.92 -16.04
C THR A 687 15.07 -3.88 -16.90
N ALA A 688 15.63 -5.00 -17.27
CA ALA A 688 14.95 -6.05 -18.03
C ALA A 688 14.90 -7.34 -17.21
N VAL A 689 13.74 -8.01 -17.19
CA VAL A 689 13.50 -9.26 -16.47
C VAL A 689 12.82 -10.26 -17.39
N GLY A 690 13.49 -11.36 -17.65
CA GLY A 690 12.91 -12.52 -18.34
C GLY A 690 12.24 -13.47 -17.36
N SER A 691 11.16 -14.13 -17.76
CA SER A 691 10.47 -15.12 -16.92
C SER A 691 10.04 -16.35 -17.72
N LEU A 692 10.00 -17.49 -17.03
CA LEU A 692 9.45 -18.76 -17.48
C LEU A 692 8.49 -19.27 -16.43
N ALA A 693 7.25 -19.58 -16.82
CA ALA A 693 6.27 -20.21 -15.95
C ALA A 693 5.76 -21.52 -16.55
N LEU A 694 5.58 -22.51 -15.68
CA LEU A 694 5.01 -23.82 -15.99
C LEU A 694 3.76 -24.00 -15.13
N SER A 695 2.63 -24.35 -15.76
CA SER A 695 1.36 -24.68 -15.11
C SER A 695 1.04 -26.16 -15.33
N PHE A 696 0.48 -26.89 -14.35
CA PHE A 696 0.15 -28.30 -14.43
C PHE A 696 -0.93 -28.74 -13.45
#